data_4b2518256fc5ba81326101e49b939de5
#
_entry.id   4b2518256fc5ba81326101e49b939de5
#
_cell.length_a   1.000
_cell.length_b   1.000
_cell.length_c   1.000
_cell.angle_alpha   90.00
_cell.angle_beta   90.00
_cell.angle_gamma   90.00
#
_symmetry.space_group_name_H-M   'P 1'
#
loop_
_entity.id
_entity.type
_entity.pdbx_description
1 polymer ?
#
loop_
_entity_poly.entity_id
_entity_poly.type
_entity_poly.pdbx_seq_one_letter_code
_entity_poly.pdbx_strand_id
1 'polypeptide(L)'
;MKTRLLLLAMTVLGFAASAQTVPYVSITNINNVSATDLAACNDTSAYLGQTIRTRGIVVTPGWATEVASGSVTGGLRPFIFIQDTAVGGQSSPWAGIEVMGVYTASDGSLQVPSTFTQVLAGDIVEIKGLVGEYNGSNQLSLVDANSFSIVGTTNDPVVSDTTSLGDLNNALQVNQLTTGEQYEGSFVTLENVTVTAVIPFSGNRVSFNVADANGNTINVSDRFLAQKLSSYSTVNPQSPQTQGSFVPPVPGTFFNSLSGVVRHDANGCTGDNGRGYEINPFDSTHYDIGYAPPYIANFERDPAVPTSNQDVELIMNITDYDGTVDSVAIAWTSDNSVSVANMPVYTLPLSPGTTDEYVYEIPAQADGKTVRYYIYAADNDGNESWYPVKPTTQSTPNVEFYTVRDNGMMVYDIQYTLNPNGSSPLAGQEVTVKGIVTSSTKIGDLGYLYIQDETGSAWSGIWCVGIGLNTYYRNEEVEITGVVEEYYGMTRLNVTSSSKTGNLGTVAPTVLDPSDSASYANFGWEPYEGVYVRYELPSGQLAISQTNLGFGDWAVSSSNTADVSHSGRVLAGRQSTTAYSSLDAQLVTDTIYGSLDGEMNVSPIVVSDTMTFDAIEGILFYGFSNYRLVPRNNNDFIGANLTLDSVYVPTSPLNIVELGQSTWTYYPNPVRDLLTVEATSSGTVQLFNAQGRIVHATDFNAQTRIDVSALPTGMYILKLQSAEGVKSARIFIQH
;
A
#
# COMPACT_ATOMS: atom_id res chain seq x y z
N MET A 1 -7.04 86.08 -28.22
CA MET A 1 -7.49 84.71 -28.54
C MET A 1 -7.68 83.98 -27.26
N LYS A 2 -8.91 83.61 -26.95
CA LYS A 2 -9.34 83.11 -25.64
C LYS A 2 -9.29 81.61 -25.63
N THR A 3 -8.41 80.96 -24.77
CA THR A 3 -8.35 79.53 -24.54
C THR A 3 -9.32 79.21 -23.42
N ARG A 4 -10.33 78.35 -23.67
CA ARG A 4 -11.28 77.86 -22.66
C ARG A 4 -10.72 76.60 -22.04
N LEU A 5 -10.54 76.60 -20.72
CA LEU A 5 -10.20 75.46 -19.87
C LEU A 5 -11.49 74.72 -19.59
N LEU A 6 -11.56 73.44 -20.02
CA LEU A 6 -12.68 72.52 -19.68
C LEU A 6 -12.30 71.72 -18.42
N LEU A 7 -13.00 71.99 -17.30
CA LEU A 7 -12.89 71.23 -16.05
C LEU A 7 -13.75 70.00 -16.17
N LEU A 8 -13.11 68.82 -16.19
CA LEU A 8 -13.78 67.49 -16.13
C LEU A 8 -13.99 67.14 -14.66
N ALA A 9 -15.22 67.23 -14.16
CA ALA A 9 -15.58 66.73 -12.84
C ALA A 9 -15.65 65.15 -12.88
N MET A 10 -14.67 64.50 -12.28
CA MET A 10 -14.78 63.06 -11.98
C MET A 10 -15.67 62.88 -10.75
N THR A 11 -16.88 62.38 -10.97
CA THR A 11 -17.73 61.83 -9.92
C THR A 11 -17.16 60.44 -9.58
N VAL A 12 -16.52 60.35 -8.41
CA VAL A 12 -16.16 59.05 -7.79
C VAL A 12 -17.45 58.44 -7.28
N LEU A 13 -18.00 57.48 -8.05
CA LEU A 13 -18.99 56.56 -7.52
C LEU A 13 -18.26 55.62 -6.57
N GLY A 14 -18.39 55.86 -5.26
CA GLY A 14 -18.04 54.89 -4.23
C GLY A 14 -18.96 53.69 -4.35
N PHE A 15 -18.49 52.60 -4.89
CA PHE A 15 -19.11 51.32 -4.64
C PHE A 15 -18.93 51.00 -3.15
N ALA A 16 -19.99 51.24 -2.37
CA ALA A 16 -20.12 50.60 -1.07
C ALA A 16 -20.24 49.07 -1.34
N ALA A 17 -19.15 48.34 -1.17
CA ALA A 17 -19.23 46.92 -1.04
C ALA A 17 -20.10 46.62 0.19
N SER A 18 -21.38 46.37 0.00
CA SER A 18 -22.20 45.77 1.04
C SER A 18 -21.55 44.44 1.41
N ALA A 19 -21.04 44.33 2.62
CA ALA A 19 -20.60 43.07 3.16
C ALA A 19 -21.79 42.10 3.04
N GLN A 20 -21.72 41.21 2.08
CA GLN A 20 -22.76 40.18 1.85
C GLN A 20 -22.83 39.37 3.12
N THR A 21 -23.92 39.48 3.88
CA THR A 21 -24.10 38.71 5.11
C THR A 21 -24.17 37.24 4.72
N VAL A 22 -23.26 36.43 5.26
CA VAL A 22 -23.27 34.98 5.05
C VAL A 22 -24.61 34.43 5.53
N PRO A 23 -25.40 33.76 4.66
CA PRO A 23 -26.74 33.32 4.99
C PRO A 23 -26.70 32.26 6.11
N TYR A 24 -27.75 32.28 6.97
CA TYR A 24 -28.00 31.22 7.92
C TYR A 24 -28.86 30.14 7.25
N VAL A 25 -28.40 28.88 7.29
CA VAL A 25 -29.08 27.72 6.70
C VAL A 25 -29.09 26.59 7.75
N SER A 26 -30.24 25.96 7.98
CA SER A 26 -30.33 24.80 8.86
C SER A 26 -29.63 23.59 8.22
N ILE A 27 -29.12 22.66 9.03
CA ILE A 27 -28.48 21.44 8.54
C ILE A 27 -29.44 20.64 7.67
N THR A 28 -30.69 20.52 8.10
CA THR A 28 -31.75 19.84 7.34
C THR A 28 -31.93 20.43 5.93
N ASN A 29 -31.81 21.75 5.77
CA ASN A 29 -31.94 22.39 4.45
C ASN A 29 -30.66 22.18 3.60
N ILE A 30 -29.48 22.04 4.23
CA ILE A 30 -28.21 21.81 3.52
C ILE A 30 -28.28 20.41 2.85
N ASN A 31 -28.73 19.41 3.60
CA ASN A 31 -28.68 18.01 3.18
C ASN A 31 -29.88 17.56 2.35
N ASN A 32 -31.04 18.22 2.49
CA ASN A 32 -32.27 17.77 1.84
C ASN A 32 -32.14 17.82 0.31
N VAL A 33 -32.19 16.65 -0.32
CA VAL A 33 -32.19 16.44 -1.78
C VAL A 33 -33.55 15.93 -2.22
N SER A 34 -34.01 16.33 -3.43
CA SER A 34 -35.30 15.91 -3.91
C SER A 34 -35.36 14.41 -4.24
N ALA A 35 -36.51 13.76 -4.01
CA ALA A 35 -36.70 12.34 -4.36
C ALA A 35 -36.46 12.06 -5.86
N THR A 36 -36.65 13.04 -6.72
CA THR A 36 -36.38 12.93 -8.16
C THR A 36 -34.89 12.87 -8.46
N ASP A 37 -34.13 13.72 -7.79
CA ASP A 37 -32.66 13.75 -7.95
C ASP A 37 -32.03 12.47 -7.38
N LEU A 38 -32.45 12.03 -6.19
CA LEU A 38 -32.00 10.76 -5.61
C LEU A 38 -32.31 9.55 -6.48
N ALA A 39 -33.50 9.52 -7.10
CA ALA A 39 -33.85 8.45 -8.04
C ALA A 39 -33.04 8.50 -9.35
N ALA A 40 -32.45 9.67 -9.67
CA ALA A 40 -31.51 9.86 -10.77
C ALA A 40 -30.04 9.67 -10.35
N CYS A 41 -29.78 9.15 -9.13
CA CYS A 41 -28.45 9.00 -8.53
C CYS A 41 -27.68 10.31 -8.40
N ASN A 42 -28.39 11.36 -8.03
CA ASN A 42 -27.82 12.67 -7.72
C ASN A 42 -28.17 13.05 -6.28
N ASP A 43 -27.20 13.06 -5.39
CA ASP A 43 -27.27 13.37 -3.95
C ASP A 43 -26.70 14.77 -3.63
N THR A 44 -26.32 15.54 -4.65
CA THR A 44 -25.64 16.82 -4.51
C THR A 44 -26.50 17.86 -3.77
N SER A 45 -25.95 18.44 -2.70
CA SER A 45 -26.58 19.53 -1.96
C SER A 45 -26.80 20.76 -2.84
N ALA A 46 -27.99 21.38 -2.72
CA ALA A 46 -28.28 22.69 -3.37
C ALA A 46 -27.35 23.83 -2.91
N TYR A 47 -26.63 23.65 -1.82
CA TYR A 47 -25.68 24.62 -1.25
C TYR A 47 -24.23 24.29 -1.58
N LEU A 48 -23.93 23.26 -2.36
CA LEU A 48 -22.55 22.91 -2.72
C LEU A 48 -21.76 24.13 -3.24
N GLY A 49 -20.55 24.33 -2.69
CA GLY A 49 -19.67 25.46 -3.03
C GLY A 49 -20.07 26.81 -2.39
N GLN A 50 -21.13 26.87 -1.57
CA GLN A 50 -21.55 28.08 -0.89
C GLN A 50 -21.00 28.15 0.53
N THR A 51 -20.62 29.36 0.96
CA THR A 51 -20.31 29.62 2.36
C THR A 51 -21.59 30.00 3.11
N ILE A 52 -21.88 29.28 4.17
CA ILE A 52 -23.11 29.46 4.99
C ILE A 52 -22.76 29.57 6.48
N ARG A 53 -23.75 29.97 7.29
CA ARG A 53 -23.72 29.83 8.75
C ARG A 53 -24.80 28.83 9.16
N THR A 54 -24.45 27.99 10.13
CA THR A 54 -25.40 27.03 10.70
C THR A 54 -25.12 26.85 12.19
N ARG A 55 -26.08 26.26 12.90
CA ARG A 55 -25.91 25.77 14.28
C ARG A 55 -26.24 24.31 14.36
N GLY A 56 -25.49 23.59 15.17
CA GLY A 56 -25.75 22.18 15.44
C GLY A 56 -25.43 21.79 16.86
N ILE A 57 -26.03 20.70 17.31
CA ILE A 57 -25.67 19.99 18.55
C ILE A 57 -24.60 18.99 18.18
N VAL A 58 -23.48 19.01 18.91
CA VAL A 58 -22.37 18.07 18.70
C VAL A 58 -22.82 16.65 19.07
N VAL A 59 -22.65 15.74 18.13
CA VAL A 59 -22.90 14.30 18.30
C VAL A 59 -21.63 13.59 18.73
N THR A 60 -20.55 13.76 17.95
CA THR A 60 -19.26 13.12 18.22
C THR A 60 -18.31 14.10 18.89
N PRO A 61 -17.71 13.77 20.05
CA PRO A 61 -16.78 14.68 20.71
C PRO A 61 -15.54 14.93 19.85
N GLY A 62 -14.98 16.15 19.96
CA GLY A 62 -13.85 16.59 19.12
C GLY A 62 -12.57 15.78 19.31
N TRP A 63 -12.40 15.12 20.44
CA TRP A 63 -11.27 14.23 20.70
C TRP A 63 -11.43 12.82 20.15
N ALA A 64 -12.63 12.42 19.71
CA ALA A 64 -12.90 11.05 19.26
C ALA A 64 -12.28 10.73 17.90
N THR A 65 -11.87 11.75 17.12
CA THR A 65 -11.27 11.56 15.81
C THR A 65 -9.76 11.46 15.87
N GLU A 66 -9.21 10.60 15.03
CA GLU A 66 -7.78 10.33 14.94
C GLU A 66 -7.36 10.21 13.46
N VAL A 67 -7.30 11.36 12.76
CA VAL A 67 -6.83 11.41 11.37
C VAL A 67 -5.51 12.13 11.29
N ALA A 68 -4.41 11.39 11.18
CA ALA A 68 -3.09 11.97 10.97
C ALA A 68 -3.01 12.70 9.62
N SER A 69 -2.40 13.89 9.62
CA SER A 69 -2.21 14.69 8.41
C SER A 69 -0.95 15.54 8.50
N GLY A 70 0.07 15.19 7.72
CA GLY A 70 1.31 15.97 7.64
C GLY A 70 1.14 17.37 7.09
N SER A 71 0.00 17.68 6.44
CA SER A 71 -0.30 19.01 5.89
C SER A 71 -0.90 19.96 6.90
N VAL A 72 -1.34 19.48 8.08
CA VAL A 72 -1.98 20.28 9.11
C VAL A 72 -0.99 20.60 10.22
N THR A 73 -0.95 21.85 10.65
CA THR A 73 -0.14 22.26 11.81
C THR A 73 -0.60 21.50 13.07
N GLY A 74 0.32 20.76 13.68
CA GLY A 74 0.01 19.87 14.79
C GLY A 74 -0.25 18.40 14.38
N GLY A 75 -0.24 18.07 13.10
CA GLY A 75 -0.28 16.69 12.60
C GLY A 75 -1.65 15.99 12.64
N LEU A 76 -2.72 16.69 13.06
CA LEU A 76 -4.07 16.17 13.21
C LEU A 76 -5.07 16.95 12.36
N ARG A 77 -5.92 16.25 11.62
CA ARG A 77 -7.09 16.80 10.91
C ARG A 77 -8.36 16.30 11.59
N PRO A 78 -8.87 17.00 12.63
CA PRO A 78 -10.06 16.58 13.35
C PRO A 78 -11.32 16.87 12.56
N PHE A 79 -12.37 16.11 12.83
CA PHE A 79 -13.73 16.34 12.38
C PHE A 79 -14.71 15.96 13.49
N ILE A 80 -15.91 16.52 13.43
CA ILE A 80 -17.04 16.17 14.29
C ILE A 80 -18.28 15.98 13.45
N PHE A 81 -19.26 15.27 13.99
CA PHE A 81 -20.62 15.28 13.45
C PHE A 81 -21.50 16.11 14.35
N ILE A 82 -22.36 16.90 13.73
CA ILE A 82 -23.35 17.73 14.41
C ILE A 82 -24.72 17.46 13.83
N GLN A 83 -25.76 17.66 14.62
CA GLN A 83 -27.16 17.57 14.16
C GLN A 83 -27.88 18.90 14.33
N ASP A 84 -28.95 19.11 13.54
CA ASP A 84 -29.74 20.35 13.55
C ASP A 84 -30.32 20.64 14.95
N THR A 85 -30.19 21.87 15.42
CA THR A 85 -30.73 22.30 16.72
C THR A 85 -32.25 22.18 16.81
N ALA A 86 -32.94 22.16 15.69
CA ALA A 86 -34.42 22.02 15.64
C ALA A 86 -34.92 20.67 16.13
N VAL A 87 -34.06 19.61 16.10
CA VAL A 87 -34.42 18.26 16.56
C VAL A 87 -34.04 17.99 18.01
N GLY A 88 -33.44 18.96 18.70
CA GLY A 88 -32.96 18.78 20.07
C GLY A 88 -31.84 17.74 20.16
N GLY A 89 -31.83 16.93 21.22
CA GLY A 89 -30.87 15.82 21.38
C GLY A 89 -31.18 14.57 20.55
N GLN A 90 -32.38 14.45 19.98
CA GLN A 90 -32.82 13.31 19.19
C GLN A 90 -32.28 13.39 17.77
N SER A 91 -31.63 12.33 17.27
CA SER A 91 -31.27 12.24 15.85
C SER A 91 -32.51 12.11 14.96
N SER A 92 -32.41 12.57 13.71
CA SER A 92 -33.53 12.62 12.79
C SER A 92 -33.02 12.64 11.34
N PRO A 93 -33.81 12.14 10.37
CA PRO A 93 -33.48 12.24 8.96
C PRO A 93 -33.12 13.65 8.50
N TRP A 94 -32.10 13.79 7.65
CA TRP A 94 -31.55 15.03 7.08
C TRP A 94 -30.88 15.98 8.10
N ALA A 95 -30.86 15.63 9.38
CA ALA A 95 -30.44 16.54 10.45
C ALA A 95 -28.94 16.49 10.77
N GLY A 96 -28.19 15.51 10.28
CA GLY A 96 -26.78 15.31 10.59
C GLY A 96 -25.84 15.83 9.51
N ILE A 97 -24.65 16.35 9.88
CA ILE A 97 -23.59 16.71 8.91
C ILE A 97 -22.19 16.61 9.52
N GLU A 98 -21.21 16.23 8.69
CA GLU A 98 -19.78 16.22 9.06
C GLU A 98 -19.20 17.64 9.01
N VAL A 99 -18.42 18.03 10.01
CA VAL A 99 -17.70 19.32 10.06
C VAL A 99 -16.21 19.04 10.15
N MET A 100 -15.48 19.47 9.13
CA MET A 100 -14.02 19.42 9.09
C MET A 100 -13.43 20.56 9.90
N GLY A 101 -12.66 20.23 10.95
CA GLY A 101 -12.07 21.20 11.88
C GLY A 101 -10.84 21.94 11.35
N VAL A 102 -10.65 22.00 10.04
CA VAL A 102 -9.47 22.61 9.41
C VAL A 102 -9.87 23.83 8.59
N TYR A 103 -9.05 24.89 8.66
CA TYR A 103 -9.15 26.08 7.78
C TYR A 103 -7.79 26.44 7.22
N THR A 104 -7.77 27.17 6.10
CA THR A 104 -6.53 27.69 5.52
C THR A 104 -6.24 29.07 6.10
N ALA A 105 -5.11 29.21 6.80
CA ALA A 105 -4.65 30.49 7.33
C ALA A 105 -4.12 31.43 6.22
N SER A 106 -3.88 32.69 6.54
CA SER A 106 -3.42 33.71 5.59
C SER A 106 -2.03 33.42 4.98
N ASP A 107 -1.23 32.60 5.63
CA ASP A 107 0.07 32.12 5.16
C ASP A 107 -0.02 30.86 4.30
N GLY A 108 -1.24 30.36 4.04
CA GLY A 108 -1.48 29.13 3.29
C GLY A 108 -1.38 27.84 4.11
N SER A 109 -1.02 27.91 5.40
CA SER A 109 -0.98 26.72 6.27
C SER A 109 -2.38 26.26 6.66
N LEU A 110 -2.53 24.93 6.85
CA LEU A 110 -3.75 24.35 7.39
C LEU A 110 -3.68 24.32 8.92
N GLN A 111 -4.69 24.91 9.58
CA GLN A 111 -4.76 25.05 11.03
C GLN A 111 -6.10 24.59 11.57
N VAL A 112 -6.11 24.25 12.87
CA VAL A 112 -7.30 23.83 13.63
C VAL A 112 -7.60 24.86 14.71
N PRO A 113 -8.84 25.34 14.86
CA PRO A 113 -9.21 26.19 15.99
C PRO A 113 -8.98 25.47 17.31
N SER A 114 -8.38 26.12 18.31
CA SER A 114 -7.99 25.49 19.58
C SER A 114 -9.15 24.90 20.39
N THR A 115 -10.37 25.39 20.17
CA THR A 115 -11.59 24.92 20.82
C THR A 115 -12.22 23.71 20.13
N PHE A 116 -11.83 23.41 18.89
CA PHE A 116 -12.50 22.39 18.06
C PHE A 116 -12.35 20.98 18.66
N THR A 117 -11.16 20.62 19.12
CA THR A 117 -10.90 19.30 19.72
C THR A 117 -11.41 19.17 21.15
N GLN A 118 -11.93 20.25 21.75
CA GLN A 118 -12.41 20.27 23.13
C GLN A 118 -13.92 20.13 23.27
N VAL A 119 -14.65 20.15 22.16
CA VAL A 119 -16.11 20.03 22.20
C VAL A 119 -16.54 18.65 22.66
N LEU A 120 -17.65 18.63 23.37
CA LEU A 120 -18.27 17.42 23.91
C LEU A 120 -19.62 17.18 23.24
N ALA A 121 -20.07 15.92 23.26
CA ALA A 121 -21.42 15.61 22.81
C ALA A 121 -22.44 16.43 23.63
N GLY A 122 -23.42 17.02 22.96
CA GLY A 122 -24.41 17.93 23.54
C GLY A 122 -24.03 19.41 23.53
N ASP A 123 -22.80 19.79 23.21
CA ASP A 123 -22.46 21.20 22.97
C ASP A 123 -23.20 21.74 21.75
N ILE A 124 -23.65 22.98 21.85
CA ILE A 124 -24.26 23.71 20.72
C ILE A 124 -23.18 24.58 20.10
N VAL A 125 -22.89 24.34 18.82
CA VAL A 125 -21.86 25.06 18.07
C VAL A 125 -22.47 25.91 16.97
N GLU A 126 -21.87 27.09 16.74
CA GLU A 126 -22.14 27.92 15.57
C GLU A 126 -20.95 27.82 14.61
N ILE A 127 -21.23 27.58 13.35
CA ILE A 127 -20.25 27.29 12.30
C ILE A 127 -20.50 28.23 11.11
N LYS A 128 -19.42 28.80 10.61
CA LYS A 128 -19.35 29.44 9.29
C LYS A 128 -18.51 28.50 8.40
N GLY A 129 -19.15 27.82 7.46
CA GLY A 129 -18.53 26.76 6.68
C GLY A 129 -18.80 26.87 5.19
N LEU A 130 -17.84 26.38 4.40
CA LEU A 130 -18.03 26.09 2.99
C LEU A 130 -18.67 24.70 2.88
N VAL A 131 -19.81 24.62 2.22
CA VAL A 131 -20.46 23.34 1.92
C VAL A 131 -19.65 22.65 0.82
N GLY A 132 -19.15 21.49 1.11
CA GLY A 132 -18.39 20.62 0.21
C GLY A 132 -18.94 19.21 0.20
N GLU A 133 -18.42 18.39 -0.68
CA GLU A 133 -18.70 16.96 -0.78
C GLU A 133 -17.38 16.21 -0.86
N TYR A 134 -17.31 15.07 -0.20
CA TYR A 134 -16.15 14.18 -0.26
C TYR A 134 -16.62 12.72 -0.28
N ASN A 135 -16.34 12.00 -1.36
CA ASN A 135 -16.78 10.62 -1.60
C ASN A 135 -18.30 10.44 -1.41
N GLY A 136 -19.10 11.37 -1.93
CA GLY A 136 -20.55 11.36 -1.78
C GLY A 136 -21.07 11.95 -0.46
N SER A 137 -20.21 12.14 0.56
CA SER A 137 -20.63 12.74 1.84
C SER A 137 -20.60 14.26 1.82
N ASN A 138 -21.72 14.89 2.20
CA ASN A 138 -21.79 16.31 2.47
C ASN A 138 -20.97 16.68 3.71
N GLN A 139 -20.18 17.76 3.61
CA GLN A 139 -19.36 18.23 4.72
C GLN A 139 -19.26 19.77 4.76
N LEU A 140 -19.03 20.30 5.94
CA LEU A 140 -18.71 21.70 6.16
C LEU A 140 -17.22 21.86 6.45
N SER A 141 -16.52 22.65 5.65
CA SER A 141 -15.13 23.02 5.92
C SER A 141 -15.07 24.43 6.51
N LEU A 142 -14.32 24.63 7.60
CA LEU A 142 -14.14 25.95 8.22
C LEU A 142 -13.43 26.90 7.24
N VAL A 143 -13.85 28.18 7.20
CA VAL A 143 -13.30 29.16 6.26
C VAL A 143 -12.24 30.06 6.86
N ASP A 144 -12.23 30.23 8.20
CA ASP A 144 -11.26 31.04 8.94
C ASP A 144 -11.20 30.65 10.43
N ALA A 145 -10.27 31.23 11.19
CA ALA A 145 -10.08 30.96 12.64
C ALA A 145 -11.31 31.26 13.52
N ASN A 146 -12.22 32.13 13.08
CA ASN A 146 -13.43 32.54 13.82
C ASN A 146 -14.68 31.77 13.33
N SER A 147 -14.50 30.78 12.50
CA SER A 147 -15.58 30.02 11.87
C SER A 147 -16.22 29.00 12.77
N PHE A 148 -15.71 28.83 14.00
CA PHE A 148 -16.19 27.84 14.96
C PHE A 148 -16.28 28.43 16.36
N SER A 149 -17.44 28.30 17.01
CA SER A 149 -17.63 28.71 18.39
C SER A 149 -18.67 27.85 19.11
N ILE A 150 -18.42 27.56 20.40
CA ILE A 150 -19.40 26.95 21.30
C ILE A 150 -20.30 28.06 21.82
N VAL A 151 -21.61 27.95 21.61
CA VAL A 151 -22.61 28.98 21.95
C VAL A 151 -23.57 28.53 23.04
N GLY A 152 -23.50 27.28 23.46
CA GLY A 152 -24.33 26.71 24.52
C GLY A 152 -24.13 25.22 24.67
N THR A 153 -24.96 24.59 25.50
CA THR A 153 -25.03 23.15 25.70
C THR A 153 -26.49 22.74 25.83
N THR A 154 -26.88 21.63 25.25
CA THR A 154 -28.24 21.07 25.47
C THR A 154 -28.29 20.30 26.79
N ASN A 155 -29.47 20.30 27.43
CA ASN A 155 -29.74 19.43 28.58
C ASN A 155 -30.31 18.05 28.14
N ASP A 156 -30.66 17.90 26.87
CA ASP A 156 -31.19 16.66 26.35
C ASP A 156 -30.02 15.75 25.97
N PRO A 157 -30.09 14.45 26.28
CA PRO A 157 -29.08 13.49 25.82
C PRO A 157 -29.08 13.41 24.30
N VAL A 158 -27.91 13.20 23.70
CA VAL A 158 -27.79 12.90 22.29
C VAL A 158 -28.11 11.41 22.08
N VAL A 159 -29.19 11.11 21.35
CA VAL A 159 -29.67 9.75 21.13
C VAL A 159 -29.75 9.45 19.63
N SER A 160 -29.46 8.19 19.30
CA SER A 160 -29.55 7.69 17.92
C SER A 160 -30.98 7.50 17.46
N ASP A 161 -31.22 7.55 16.15
CA ASP A 161 -32.44 7.11 15.50
C ASP A 161 -32.29 5.65 15.02
N THR A 162 -33.32 4.82 15.17
CA THR A 162 -33.24 3.43 14.69
C THR A 162 -33.60 3.38 13.21
N THR A 163 -32.73 2.76 12.41
CA THR A 163 -32.97 2.59 10.98
C THR A 163 -32.70 1.15 10.55
N SER A 164 -33.29 0.75 9.44
CA SER A 164 -33.06 -0.55 8.80
C SER A 164 -31.76 -0.50 7.98
N LEU A 165 -30.96 -1.57 8.05
CA LEU A 165 -29.76 -1.68 7.21
C LEU A 165 -30.13 -1.67 5.71
N GLY A 166 -31.27 -2.27 5.32
CA GLY A 166 -31.76 -2.26 3.96
C GLY A 166 -32.16 -0.88 3.44
N ASP A 167 -32.43 0.11 4.31
CA ASP A 167 -32.62 1.50 3.90
C ASP A 167 -31.33 2.18 3.48
N LEU A 168 -30.18 1.71 4.02
CA LEU A 168 -28.84 2.23 3.72
C LEU A 168 -28.21 1.53 2.52
N ASN A 169 -28.03 0.21 2.59
CA ASN A 169 -27.37 -0.60 1.58
C ASN A 169 -28.15 -1.89 1.30
N ASN A 170 -28.00 -2.44 0.10
CA ASN A 170 -28.53 -3.77 -0.24
C ASN A 170 -27.54 -4.91 0.10
N ALA A 171 -27.90 -6.14 -0.30
CA ALA A 171 -27.08 -7.33 -0.06
C ALA A 171 -25.73 -7.35 -0.81
N LEU A 172 -25.57 -6.54 -1.85
CA LEU A 172 -24.30 -6.35 -2.57
C LEU A 172 -23.54 -5.12 -2.06
N GLN A 173 -23.96 -4.58 -0.92
CA GLN A 173 -23.40 -3.36 -0.32
C GLN A 173 -23.49 -2.12 -1.24
N VAL A 174 -24.49 -2.11 -2.12
CA VAL A 174 -24.79 -0.94 -2.97
C VAL A 174 -25.71 0.00 -2.20
N ASN A 175 -25.35 1.27 -2.13
CA ASN A 175 -26.10 2.29 -1.43
C ASN A 175 -27.50 2.50 -2.01
N GLN A 176 -28.47 2.72 -1.12
CA GLN A 176 -29.88 2.96 -1.46
C GLN A 176 -30.17 4.46 -1.27
N LEU A 177 -29.78 5.31 -2.24
CA LEU A 177 -29.88 6.78 -2.11
C LEU A 177 -31.27 7.27 -1.73
N THR A 178 -32.34 6.69 -2.31
CA THR A 178 -33.70 7.14 -2.08
C THR A 178 -34.20 6.95 -0.64
N THR A 179 -33.59 6.03 0.11
CA THR A 179 -33.96 5.74 1.50
C THR A 179 -32.83 6.02 2.49
N GLY A 180 -31.59 5.91 2.06
CA GLY A 180 -30.40 6.03 2.91
C GLY A 180 -29.86 7.44 3.03
N GLU A 181 -29.96 8.26 1.98
CA GLU A 181 -29.36 9.60 1.95
C GLU A 181 -29.82 10.48 3.13
N GLN A 182 -31.07 10.35 3.53
CA GLN A 182 -31.61 11.08 4.67
C GLN A 182 -30.90 10.79 6.02
N TYR A 183 -30.16 9.68 6.12
CA TYR A 183 -29.42 9.30 7.32
C TYR A 183 -27.95 9.70 7.24
N GLU A 184 -27.46 10.22 6.11
CA GLU A 184 -26.09 10.71 6.02
C GLU A 184 -25.81 11.78 7.08
N GLY A 185 -24.66 11.63 7.76
CA GLY A 185 -24.26 12.50 8.88
C GLY A 185 -25.03 12.27 10.18
N SER A 186 -26.09 11.45 10.18
CA SER A 186 -26.95 11.21 11.34
C SER A 186 -26.39 10.12 12.24
N PHE A 187 -26.69 10.21 13.54
CA PHE A 187 -26.38 9.18 14.53
C PHE A 187 -27.51 8.16 14.53
N VAL A 188 -27.23 6.91 14.15
CA VAL A 188 -28.22 5.86 13.99
C VAL A 188 -27.88 4.62 14.82
N THR A 189 -28.89 3.77 15.02
CA THR A 189 -28.76 2.42 15.57
C THR A 189 -29.31 1.43 14.57
N LEU A 190 -28.51 0.41 14.28
CA LEU A 190 -28.91 -0.80 13.56
C LEU A 190 -29.17 -1.91 14.58
N GLU A 191 -30.25 -2.63 14.45
CA GLU A 191 -30.62 -3.71 15.35
C GLU A 191 -30.45 -5.07 14.68
N ASN A 192 -30.11 -6.10 15.46
CA ASN A 192 -30.07 -7.50 15.05
C ASN A 192 -29.17 -7.74 13.82
N VAL A 193 -27.89 -7.34 13.91
CA VAL A 193 -26.92 -7.50 12.83
C VAL A 193 -25.80 -8.45 13.23
N THR A 194 -25.32 -9.24 12.27
CA THR A 194 -24.27 -10.25 12.48
C THR A 194 -23.02 -9.89 11.69
N VAL A 195 -21.85 -10.05 12.29
CA VAL A 195 -20.54 -9.87 11.64
C VAL A 195 -20.37 -10.93 10.56
N THR A 196 -20.06 -10.49 9.33
CA THR A 196 -19.84 -11.38 8.19
C THR A 196 -18.39 -11.47 7.76
N ALA A 197 -17.61 -10.42 7.93
CA ALA A 197 -16.21 -10.36 7.57
C ALA A 197 -15.46 -9.34 8.41
N VAL A 198 -14.18 -9.61 8.71
CA VAL A 198 -13.23 -8.66 9.30
C VAL A 198 -12.22 -8.28 8.24
N ILE A 199 -11.96 -6.99 8.08
CA ILE A 199 -11.17 -6.42 6.97
C ILE A 199 -9.99 -5.65 7.56
N PRO A 200 -8.82 -6.29 7.75
CA PRO A 200 -7.60 -5.58 8.14
C PRO A 200 -7.06 -4.78 6.96
N PHE A 201 -6.39 -3.66 7.25
CA PHE A 201 -5.70 -2.86 6.24
C PHE A 201 -4.51 -2.11 6.85
N SER A 202 -3.71 -1.50 5.99
CA SER A 202 -2.43 -0.90 6.37
C SER A 202 -2.52 0.10 7.53
N GLY A 203 -1.45 0.22 8.30
CA GLY A 203 -1.37 1.13 9.45
C GLY A 203 -2.03 0.58 10.71
N ASN A 204 -2.09 -0.75 10.87
CA ASN A 204 -2.72 -1.43 12.01
C ASN A 204 -4.17 -0.99 12.22
N ARG A 205 -4.92 -0.94 11.15
CA ARG A 205 -6.32 -0.53 11.08
C ARG A 205 -7.19 -1.72 10.72
N VAL A 206 -8.43 -1.69 11.17
CA VAL A 206 -9.40 -2.76 10.92
C VAL A 206 -10.81 -2.17 10.76
N SER A 207 -11.55 -2.64 9.78
CA SER A 207 -12.99 -2.49 9.68
C SER A 207 -13.63 -3.88 9.63
N PHE A 208 -14.94 -3.95 9.71
CA PHE A 208 -15.67 -5.21 9.56
C PHE A 208 -17.03 -4.95 8.91
N ASN A 209 -17.59 -5.98 8.29
CA ASN A 209 -18.93 -5.91 7.72
C ASN A 209 -19.92 -6.62 8.62
N VAL A 210 -21.11 -6.05 8.72
CA VAL A 210 -22.26 -6.68 9.35
C VAL A 210 -23.39 -6.81 8.35
N ALA A 211 -24.23 -7.84 8.52
CA ALA A 211 -25.43 -8.05 7.71
C ALA A 211 -26.67 -8.24 8.59
N ASP A 212 -27.83 -7.81 8.08
CA ASP A 212 -29.13 -8.13 8.65
C ASP A 212 -29.63 -9.52 8.19
N ALA A 213 -30.78 -9.96 8.69
CA ALA A 213 -31.40 -11.24 8.35
C ALA A 213 -31.79 -11.37 6.85
N ASN A 214 -31.87 -10.26 6.11
CA ASN A 214 -32.14 -10.24 4.68
C ASN A 214 -30.87 -10.28 3.83
N GLY A 215 -29.69 -10.26 4.48
CA GLY A 215 -28.39 -10.24 3.84
C GLY A 215 -27.90 -8.84 3.42
N ASN A 216 -28.67 -7.77 3.69
CA ASN A 216 -28.20 -6.41 3.45
C ASN A 216 -26.94 -6.16 4.28
N THR A 217 -25.93 -5.51 3.69
CA THR A 217 -24.57 -5.43 4.29
C THR A 217 -24.10 -3.99 4.42
N ILE A 218 -23.46 -3.68 5.55
CA ILE A 218 -22.82 -2.37 5.79
C ILE A 218 -21.42 -2.56 6.39
N ASN A 219 -20.51 -1.66 6.03
CA ASN A 219 -19.18 -1.62 6.65
C ASN A 219 -19.24 -0.81 7.95
N VAL A 220 -18.65 -1.37 9.01
CA VAL A 220 -18.38 -0.68 10.27
C VAL A 220 -16.95 -0.15 10.21
N SER A 221 -16.84 1.15 9.98
CA SER A 221 -15.59 1.82 9.60
C SER A 221 -14.81 2.31 10.82
N ASP A 222 -13.47 2.30 10.74
CA ASP A 222 -12.55 2.65 11.83
C ASP A 222 -12.20 4.14 11.93
N ARG A 223 -13.12 5.05 11.62
CA ARG A 223 -12.82 6.48 11.62
C ARG A 223 -12.51 7.06 13.00
N PHE A 224 -13.07 6.50 14.06
CA PHE A 224 -12.94 6.98 15.43
C PHE A 224 -11.99 6.12 16.28
N LEU A 225 -11.50 6.70 17.36
CA LEU A 225 -10.58 6.04 18.30
C LEU A 225 -11.19 4.79 18.94
N ALA A 226 -12.50 4.75 19.12
CA ALA A 226 -13.21 3.60 19.69
C ALA A 226 -12.96 2.28 18.92
N GLN A 227 -12.53 2.37 17.65
CA GLN A 227 -12.27 1.20 16.79
C GLN A 227 -10.80 1.10 16.38
N LYS A 228 -9.86 1.60 17.18
CA LYS A 228 -8.42 1.47 16.92
C LYS A 228 -7.80 0.32 17.69
N LEU A 229 -6.95 -0.46 17.01
CA LEU A 229 -6.19 -1.56 17.60
C LEU A 229 -5.12 -1.05 18.58
N SER A 230 -4.66 -1.93 19.49
CA SER A 230 -3.63 -1.61 20.48
C SER A 230 -2.30 -1.13 19.88
N SER A 231 -1.99 -1.56 18.66
CA SER A 231 -0.81 -1.17 17.90
C SER A 231 -0.95 0.18 17.18
N TYR A 232 -2.14 0.78 17.14
CA TYR A 232 -2.35 2.07 16.49
C TYR A 232 -1.68 3.21 17.31
N SER A 233 -0.87 4.05 16.64
CA SER A 233 -0.21 5.19 17.28
C SER A 233 -1.07 6.45 17.17
N THR A 234 -1.62 6.93 18.31
CA THR A 234 -2.45 8.14 18.32
C THR A 234 -1.62 9.42 18.14
N VAL A 235 -2.17 10.37 17.41
CA VAL A 235 -1.63 11.72 17.25
C VAL A 235 -2.43 12.76 18.02
N ASN A 236 -3.56 12.38 18.63
CA ASN A 236 -4.40 13.29 19.40
C ASN A 236 -4.04 13.26 20.89
N PRO A 237 -3.26 14.23 21.42
CA PRO A 237 -2.84 14.25 22.81
C PRO A 237 -3.98 14.54 23.81
N GLN A 238 -5.15 14.96 23.32
CA GLN A 238 -6.32 15.32 24.16
C GLN A 238 -7.32 14.16 24.28
N SER A 239 -7.07 13.05 23.60
CA SER A 239 -7.92 11.89 23.72
C SER A 239 -7.86 11.30 25.14
N PRO A 240 -8.99 11.17 25.85
CA PRO A 240 -9.06 10.48 27.12
C PRO A 240 -8.98 8.95 26.97
N GLN A 241 -9.10 8.44 25.73
CA GLN A 241 -9.02 7.02 25.45
C GLN A 241 -7.56 6.58 25.40
N THR A 242 -7.23 5.56 26.17
CA THR A 242 -5.96 4.85 26.01
C THR A 242 -5.96 4.18 24.64
N GLN A 243 -4.84 4.30 23.93
CA GLN A 243 -4.65 3.67 22.65
C GLN A 243 -5.11 2.22 22.66
N GLY A 244 -5.96 1.91 21.67
CA GLY A 244 -6.18 0.58 21.20
C GLY A 244 -6.58 -0.46 22.22
N SER A 245 -7.80 -0.37 22.71
CA SER A 245 -8.43 -1.49 23.41
C SER A 245 -9.43 -2.23 22.50
N PHE A 246 -9.62 -1.78 21.26
CA PHE A 246 -10.56 -2.42 20.36
C PHE A 246 -10.04 -3.80 19.92
N VAL A 247 -10.86 -4.81 20.18
CA VAL A 247 -10.68 -6.16 19.67
C VAL A 247 -11.70 -6.37 18.56
N PRO A 248 -11.28 -6.67 17.32
CA PRO A 248 -12.21 -6.88 16.24
C PRO A 248 -13.14 -8.05 16.55
N PRO A 249 -14.47 -7.90 16.36
CA PRO A 249 -15.38 -9.02 16.54
C PRO A 249 -15.12 -10.10 15.51
N VAL A 250 -15.28 -11.36 15.88
CA VAL A 250 -15.15 -12.47 14.93
C VAL A 250 -16.39 -12.60 14.05
N PRO A 251 -16.29 -13.13 12.81
CA PRO A 251 -17.47 -13.48 12.02
C PRO A 251 -18.40 -14.43 12.77
N GLY A 252 -19.69 -14.13 12.73
CA GLY A 252 -20.69 -14.81 13.55
C GLY A 252 -21.08 -14.07 14.83
N THR A 253 -20.29 -13.10 15.30
CA THR A 253 -20.69 -12.22 16.42
C THR A 253 -22.00 -11.51 16.09
N PHE A 254 -22.97 -11.62 16.97
CA PHE A 254 -24.29 -11.01 16.84
C PHE A 254 -24.39 -9.79 17.74
N PHE A 255 -24.78 -8.67 17.18
CA PHE A 255 -25.10 -7.45 17.92
C PHE A 255 -26.61 -7.32 18.06
N ASN A 256 -27.11 -7.19 19.30
CA ASN A 256 -28.49 -6.76 19.56
C ASN A 256 -28.70 -5.37 18.96
N SER A 257 -27.69 -4.48 19.15
CA SER A 257 -27.66 -3.17 18.53
C SER A 257 -26.24 -2.69 18.25
N LEU A 258 -26.09 -1.97 17.14
CA LEU A 258 -24.86 -1.32 16.74
C LEU A 258 -25.15 0.14 16.38
N SER A 259 -24.57 1.08 17.14
CA SER A 259 -24.83 2.51 16.94
C SER A 259 -23.61 3.21 16.37
N GLY A 260 -23.84 4.26 15.55
CA GLY A 260 -22.76 5.05 14.98
C GLY A 260 -23.28 6.16 14.07
N VAL A 261 -22.39 7.02 13.61
CA VAL A 261 -22.76 8.02 12.58
C VAL A 261 -22.64 7.41 11.21
N VAL A 262 -23.65 7.67 10.37
CA VAL A 262 -23.66 7.23 8.98
C VAL A 262 -22.82 8.15 8.14
N ARG A 263 -22.03 7.59 7.25
CA ARG A 263 -21.25 8.30 6.27
C ARG A 263 -21.42 7.63 4.90
N HIS A 264 -21.41 8.43 3.86
CA HIS A 264 -21.37 7.93 2.50
C HIS A 264 -19.92 7.70 2.07
N ASP A 265 -19.62 6.53 1.51
CA ASP A 265 -18.37 6.22 0.80
C ASP A 265 -18.80 5.81 -0.61
N ALA A 266 -18.70 6.77 -1.53
CA ALA A 266 -19.37 6.75 -2.83
C ALA A 266 -19.26 5.42 -3.57
N ASN A 267 -20.41 4.81 -3.90
CA ASN A 267 -20.48 3.73 -4.87
C ASN A 267 -21.56 3.98 -5.95
N GLY A 268 -22.01 5.21 -6.08
CA GLY A 268 -22.70 5.77 -7.23
C GLY A 268 -23.95 5.03 -7.69
N CYS A 269 -24.73 4.44 -6.79
CA CYS A 269 -25.88 3.58 -7.11
C CYS A 269 -25.54 2.30 -7.92
N THR A 270 -24.31 2.10 -8.31
CA THR A 270 -23.88 0.96 -9.15
C THR A 270 -23.07 -0.04 -8.38
N GLY A 271 -22.45 0.36 -7.26
CA GLY A 271 -21.54 -0.47 -6.47
C GLY A 271 -20.09 -0.49 -7.01
N ASP A 272 -19.78 0.30 -8.03
CA ASP A 272 -18.51 0.19 -8.75
C ASP A 272 -17.32 0.83 -8.02
N ASN A 273 -17.54 1.78 -7.11
CA ASN A 273 -16.45 2.45 -6.40
C ASN A 273 -16.92 2.85 -4.99
N GLY A 274 -16.25 2.31 -3.96
CA GLY A 274 -16.59 2.60 -2.57
C GLY A 274 -17.47 1.54 -1.91
N ARG A 275 -17.86 1.80 -0.66
CA ARG A 275 -18.56 0.84 0.22
C ARG A 275 -20.05 1.18 0.43
N GLY A 276 -20.57 2.17 -0.28
CA GLY A 276 -21.90 2.70 -0.03
C GLY A 276 -21.97 3.50 1.27
N TYR A 277 -23.04 3.33 2.03
CA TYR A 277 -23.07 3.91 3.38
C TYR A 277 -22.23 3.06 4.33
N GLU A 278 -21.53 3.73 5.25
CA GLU A 278 -20.77 3.15 6.35
C GLU A 278 -21.38 3.60 7.67
N ILE A 279 -21.33 2.75 8.70
CA ILE A 279 -21.62 3.15 10.08
C ILE A 279 -20.32 3.29 10.85
N ASN A 280 -20.20 4.33 11.65
CA ASN A 280 -18.96 4.71 12.34
C ASN A 280 -19.22 4.87 13.85
N PRO A 281 -19.05 3.82 14.67
CA PRO A 281 -19.11 3.89 16.11
C PRO A 281 -18.00 4.80 16.65
N PHE A 282 -18.33 5.64 17.64
CA PHE A 282 -17.39 6.59 18.25
C PHE A 282 -17.22 6.42 19.76
N ASP A 283 -17.91 5.43 20.34
CA ASP A 283 -17.78 5.02 21.74
C ASP A 283 -17.89 3.50 21.87
N SER A 284 -17.26 2.90 22.88
CA SER A 284 -17.32 1.46 23.14
C SER A 284 -18.72 0.96 23.54
N THR A 285 -19.57 1.82 24.06
CA THR A 285 -20.96 1.49 24.43
C THR A 285 -21.89 1.35 23.21
N HIS A 286 -21.40 1.66 22.02
CA HIS A 286 -22.17 1.52 20.78
C HIS A 286 -22.21 0.08 20.24
N TYR A 287 -21.51 -0.84 20.89
CA TYR A 287 -21.47 -2.26 20.52
C TYR A 287 -22.21 -3.09 21.58
N ASP A 288 -23.52 -3.31 21.39
CA ASP A 288 -24.31 -4.18 22.26
C ASP A 288 -24.27 -5.61 21.74
N ILE A 289 -23.28 -6.37 22.23
CA ILE A 289 -23.03 -7.76 21.79
C ILE A 289 -24.05 -8.68 22.46
N GLY A 290 -24.80 -9.43 21.65
CA GLY A 290 -25.74 -10.44 22.12
C GLY A 290 -25.07 -11.79 22.37
N TYR A 291 -24.23 -12.24 21.43
CA TYR A 291 -23.37 -13.41 21.60
C TYR A 291 -22.14 -13.33 20.66
N ALA A 292 -21.05 -14.01 21.03
CA ALA A 292 -19.83 -14.05 20.22
C ALA A 292 -19.22 -15.46 20.22
N PRO A 293 -18.75 -15.98 19.06
CA PRO A 293 -17.93 -17.19 19.02
C PRO A 293 -16.57 -16.98 19.70
N PRO A 294 -15.84 -18.05 20.05
CA PRO A 294 -14.49 -17.94 20.61
C PRO A 294 -13.56 -17.08 19.76
N TYR A 295 -12.75 -16.26 20.39
CA TYR A 295 -11.76 -15.40 19.73
C TYR A 295 -10.40 -16.06 19.73
N ILE A 296 -9.88 -16.39 18.52
CA ILE A 296 -8.54 -16.95 18.29
C ILE A 296 -7.59 -15.78 18.04
N ALA A 297 -6.61 -15.59 18.92
CA ALA A 297 -5.68 -14.47 18.92
C ALA A 297 -4.23 -14.93 19.03
N ASN A 298 -3.29 -13.99 18.82
CA ASN A 298 -1.85 -14.18 19.04
C ASN A 298 -1.31 -15.46 18.40
N PHE A 299 -1.77 -15.74 17.16
CA PHE A 299 -1.30 -16.91 16.46
C PHE A 299 0.16 -16.73 16.06
N GLU A 300 0.99 -17.68 16.47
CA GLU A 300 2.41 -17.76 16.12
C GLU A 300 2.72 -19.14 15.53
N ARG A 301 3.63 -19.15 14.58
CA ARG A 301 4.19 -20.38 13.97
C ARG A 301 5.71 -20.33 13.99
N ASP A 302 6.34 -21.26 14.65
CA ASP A 302 7.80 -21.36 14.76
C ASP A 302 8.32 -22.77 14.40
N PRO A 303 9.26 -22.88 13.43
CA PRO A 303 9.73 -21.83 12.54
C PRO A 303 8.71 -21.47 11.45
N ALA A 304 8.77 -20.23 10.96
CA ALA A 304 7.90 -19.74 9.89
C ALA A 304 8.03 -20.57 8.59
N VAL A 305 9.27 -20.95 8.24
CA VAL A 305 9.59 -21.88 7.15
C VAL A 305 10.54 -22.96 7.72
N PRO A 306 10.05 -24.18 8.00
CA PRO A 306 10.86 -25.24 8.57
C PRO A 306 11.75 -25.92 7.54
N THR A 307 12.83 -26.53 8.01
CA THR A 307 13.56 -27.56 7.28
C THR A 307 12.93 -28.94 7.49
N SER A 308 13.35 -29.94 6.69
CA SER A 308 12.82 -31.31 6.77
C SER A 308 13.13 -32.03 8.10
N ASN A 309 13.94 -31.45 8.97
CA ASN A 309 14.29 -31.97 10.27
C ASN A 309 13.69 -31.19 11.44
N GLN A 310 12.80 -30.22 11.18
CA GLN A 310 12.20 -29.39 12.20
C GLN A 310 10.70 -29.66 12.30
N ASP A 311 10.23 -29.86 13.51
CA ASP A 311 8.82 -29.78 13.85
C ASP A 311 8.39 -28.31 13.82
N VAL A 312 7.08 -28.07 13.66
CA VAL A 312 6.52 -26.71 13.62
C VAL A 312 5.56 -26.55 14.80
N GLU A 313 5.92 -25.64 15.70
CA GLU A 313 5.07 -25.28 16.83
C GLU A 313 4.07 -24.19 16.42
N LEU A 314 2.81 -24.42 16.72
CA LEU A 314 1.71 -23.46 16.58
C LEU A 314 1.24 -23.08 17.96
N ILE A 315 1.30 -21.78 18.29
CA ILE A 315 0.89 -21.22 19.56
C ILE A 315 -0.24 -20.23 19.32
N MET A 316 -1.28 -20.24 20.16
CA MET A 316 -2.41 -19.34 20.07
C MET A 316 -3.08 -19.13 21.40
N ASN A 317 -3.70 -17.97 21.59
CA ASN A 317 -4.61 -17.71 22.69
C ASN A 317 -6.06 -17.80 22.19
N ILE A 318 -6.91 -18.51 22.91
CA ILE A 318 -8.33 -18.63 22.57
C ILE A 318 -9.16 -18.30 23.80
N THR A 319 -9.98 -17.27 23.68
CA THR A 319 -10.86 -16.75 24.74
C THR A 319 -12.29 -16.69 24.25
N ASP A 320 -13.21 -16.74 25.16
CA ASP A 320 -14.63 -16.52 24.89
C ASP A 320 -15.12 -15.31 25.68
N TYR A 321 -15.92 -14.45 25.02
CA TYR A 321 -16.36 -13.17 25.60
C TYR A 321 -17.51 -13.35 26.58
N ASP A 322 -18.49 -14.22 26.26
CA ASP A 322 -19.76 -14.36 26.97
C ASP A 322 -19.96 -15.76 27.58
N GLY A 323 -18.96 -16.66 27.42
CA GLY A 323 -19.04 -18.02 27.92
C GLY A 323 -17.68 -18.64 28.27
N THR A 324 -17.50 -19.88 27.84
CA THR A 324 -16.25 -20.63 28.00
C THR A 324 -15.94 -21.42 26.73
N VAL A 325 -14.67 -21.52 26.38
CA VAL A 325 -14.20 -22.37 25.29
C VAL A 325 -14.42 -23.84 25.68
N ASP A 326 -15.26 -24.53 24.90
CA ASP A 326 -15.59 -25.95 25.14
C ASP A 326 -14.62 -26.89 24.42
N SER A 327 -14.27 -26.60 23.17
CA SER A 327 -13.38 -27.43 22.38
C SER A 327 -12.50 -26.65 21.43
N VAL A 328 -11.25 -27.11 21.29
CA VAL A 328 -10.28 -26.59 20.31
C VAL A 328 -9.67 -27.75 19.53
N ALA A 329 -9.53 -27.58 18.24
CA ALA A 329 -8.94 -28.59 17.35
C ALA A 329 -8.12 -27.94 16.23
N ILE A 330 -7.13 -28.69 15.74
CA ILE A 330 -6.42 -28.39 14.49
C ILE A 330 -6.72 -29.49 13.46
N ALA A 331 -6.93 -29.07 12.21
CA ALA A 331 -6.90 -29.98 11.09
C ALA A 331 -5.68 -29.65 10.22
N TRP A 332 -4.87 -30.65 9.87
CA TRP A 332 -3.73 -30.42 9.00
C TRP A 332 -3.40 -31.62 8.11
N THR A 333 -2.70 -31.36 7.00
CA THR A 333 -2.20 -32.40 6.08
C THR A 333 -1.01 -31.86 5.25
N SER A 334 -0.08 -32.76 4.92
CA SER A 334 0.97 -32.53 3.91
C SER A 334 0.65 -33.20 2.56
N ASP A 335 -0.52 -33.82 2.42
CA ASP A 335 -1.00 -34.43 1.19
C ASP A 335 -1.95 -33.48 0.46
N ASN A 336 -1.49 -32.93 -0.67
CA ASN A 336 -2.27 -31.99 -1.48
C ASN A 336 -3.51 -32.59 -2.16
N SER A 337 -3.63 -33.93 -2.20
CA SER A 337 -4.80 -34.62 -2.72
C SER A 337 -5.98 -34.65 -1.73
N VAL A 338 -5.73 -34.43 -0.44
CA VAL A 338 -6.76 -34.41 0.60
C VAL A 338 -7.50 -33.07 0.52
N SER A 339 -8.82 -33.11 0.35
CA SER A 339 -9.64 -31.88 0.39
C SER A 339 -9.72 -31.29 1.80
N VAL A 340 -9.96 -30.00 1.93
CA VAL A 340 -10.07 -29.30 3.24
C VAL A 340 -11.09 -29.98 4.15
N ALA A 341 -12.24 -30.37 3.61
CA ALA A 341 -13.30 -31.06 4.35
C ALA A 341 -12.90 -32.44 4.91
N ASN A 342 -11.83 -33.04 4.39
CA ASN A 342 -11.37 -34.39 4.75
C ASN A 342 -10.02 -34.40 5.47
N MET A 343 -9.51 -33.23 5.88
CA MET A 343 -8.27 -33.16 6.66
C MET A 343 -8.40 -33.89 7.99
N PRO A 344 -7.37 -34.65 8.41
CA PRO A 344 -7.33 -35.21 9.76
C PRO A 344 -7.42 -34.15 10.83
N VAL A 345 -8.28 -34.36 11.82
CA VAL A 345 -8.54 -33.41 12.93
C VAL A 345 -7.94 -33.95 14.22
N TYR A 346 -7.25 -33.08 14.95
CA TYR A 346 -6.60 -33.35 16.23
C TYR A 346 -7.09 -32.36 17.29
N THR A 347 -7.57 -32.88 18.43
CA THR A 347 -8.03 -32.06 19.55
C THR A 347 -6.82 -31.42 20.25
N LEU A 348 -6.92 -30.12 20.58
CA LEU A 348 -5.91 -29.39 21.33
C LEU A 348 -6.39 -29.21 22.78
N PRO A 349 -5.65 -29.74 23.76
CA PRO A 349 -5.90 -29.39 25.15
C PRO A 349 -5.33 -28.01 25.48
N LEU A 350 -5.93 -27.35 26.49
CA LEU A 350 -5.39 -26.14 27.09
C LEU A 350 -3.97 -26.40 27.63
N SER A 351 -3.04 -25.49 27.41
CA SER A 351 -1.67 -25.61 27.89
C SER A 351 -1.60 -25.60 29.42
N PRO A 352 -0.82 -26.50 30.06
CA PRO A 352 -0.78 -26.61 31.51
C PRO A 352 -0.33 -25.31 32.18
N GLY A 353 -1.16 -24.80 33.10
CA GLY A 353 -0.87 -23.61 33.88
C GLY A 353 -1.27 -22.28 33.23
N THR A 354 -1.89 -22.32 32.06
CA THR A 354 -2.47 -21.16 31.36
C THR A 354 -4.00 -21.18 31.45
N THR A 355 -4.63 -20.10 31.05
CA THR A 355 -6.10 -19.96 31.04
C THR A 355 -6.68 -19.95 29.64
N ASP A 356 -5.84 -19.69 28.61
CA ASP A 356 -6.27 -19.40 27.25
C ASP A 356 -5.24 -19.79 26.17
N GLU A 357 -4.07 -20.32 26.54
CA GLU A 357 -3.03 -20.71 25.59
C GLU A 357 -3.19 -22.18 25.13
N TYR A 358 -3.11 -22.36 23.82
CA TYR A 358 -3.14 -23.67 23.16
C TYR A 358 -1.90 -23.82 22.28
N VAL A 359 -1.27 -25.01 22.35
CA VAL A 359 -0.06 -25.31 21.61
C VAL A 359 -0.23 -26.64 20.87
N TYR A 360 0.21 -26.68 19.61
CA TYR A 360 0.27 -27.90 18.83
C TYR A 360 1.57 -27.99 18.04
N GLU A 361 2.18 -29.18 18.02
CA GLU A 361 3.37 -29.45 17.25
C GLU A 361 3.03 -30.30 16.01
N ILE A 362 3.24 -29.73 14.81
CA ILE A 362 3.16 -30.46 13.54
C ILE A 362 4.51 -31.13 13.31
N PRO A 363 4.58 -32.49 13.21
CA PRO A 363 5.84 -33.19 13.01
C PRO A 363 6.53 -32.78 11.71
N ALA A 364 7.88 -32.86 11.70
CA ALA A 364 8.72 -32.60 10.55
C ALA A 364 8.24 -33.31 9.27
N GLN A 365 8.25 -32.59 8.15
CA GLN A 365 7.83 -33.08 6.85
C GLN A 365 8.99 -32.99 5.86
N ALA A 366 8.94 -33.78 4.77
CA ALA A 366 10.02 -33.83 3.78
C ALA A 366 10.14 -32.46 3.03
N ASP A 367 11.38 -32.13 2.59
CA ASP A 367 11.68 -30.96 1.77
C ASP A 367 10.74 -30.85 0.55
N GLY A 368 10.28 -29.65 0.26
CA GLY A 368 9.33 -29.33 -0.80
C GLY A 368 7.87 -29.68 -0.50
N LYS A 369 7.55 -30.27 0.67
CA LYS A 369 6.16 -30.53 1.06
C LYS A 369 5.48 -29.22 1.51
N THR A 370 4.25 -29.01 1.03
CA THR A 370 3.37 -27.97 1.54
C THR A 370 2.44 -28.56 2.58
N VAL A 371 2.49 -28.04 3.79
CA VAL A 371 1.58 -28.36 4.89
C VAL A 371 0.47 -27.34 4.90
N ARG A 372 -0.79 -27.80 4.91
CA ARG A 372 -1.99 -26.97 5.03
C ARG A 372 -2.67 -27.29 6.33
N TYR A 373 -3.20 -26.27 7.02
CA TYR A 373 -3.87 -26.45 8.30
C TYR A 373 -4.94 -25.37 8.53
N TYR A 374 -5.86 -25.64 9.43
CA TYR A 374 -6.74 -24.65 10.03
C TYR A 374 -7.00 -25.01 11.50
N ILE A 375 -7.36 -24.02 12.31
CA ILE A 375 -7.72 -24.17 13.70
C ILE A 375 -9.22 -23.95 13.82
N TYR A 376 -9.86 -24.69 14.71
CA TYR A 376 -11.27 -24.65 15.04
C TYR A 376 -11.43 -24.50 16.54
N ALA A 377 -12.35 -23.66 16.97
CA ALA A 377 -12.77 -23.55 18.36
C ALA A 377 -14.29 -23.47 18.45
N ALA A 378 -14.87 -24.06 19.51
CA ALA A 378 -16.27 -23.90 19.83
C ALA A 378 -16.44 -23.56 21.31
N ASP A 379 -17.48 -22.77 21.63
CA ASP A 379 -17.88 -22.41 22.99
C ASP A 379 -18.93 -23.38 23.56
N ASN A 380 -19.31 -23.11 24.81
CA ASN A 380 -20.34 -23.89 25.52
C ASN A 380 -21.76 -23.67 24.99
N ASP A 381 -21.99 -22.65 24.19
CA ASP A 381 -23.28 -22.33 23.55
C ASP A 381 -23.38 -22.85 22.12
N GLY A 382 -22.29 -23.46 21.60
CA GLY A 382 -22.21 -24.07 20.28
C GLY A 382 -21.88 -23.09 19.15
N ASN A 383 -21.40 -21.87 19.48
CA ASN A 383 -20.86 -20.97 18.47
C ASN A 383 -19.43 -21.38 18.11
N GLU A 384 -19.06 -21.19 16.85
CA GLU A 384 -17.83 -21.73 16.28
C GLU A 384 -16.97 -20.65 15.64
N SER A 385 -15.65 -20.77 15.75
CA SER A 385 -14.69 -19.92 15.07
C SER A 385 -13.58 -20.73 14.42
N TRP A 386 -12.94 -20.13 13.41
CA TRP A 386 -11.84 -20.74 12.64
C TRP A 386 -10.70 -19.74 12.42
N TYR A 387 -9.49 -20.28 12.39
CA TYR A 387 -8.31 -19.59 11.91
C TYR A 387 -7.63 -20.40 10.79
N PRO A 388 -7.42 -19.86 9.58
CA PRO A 388 -7.91 -18.54 9.13
C PRO A 388 -9.42 -18.43 9.18
N VAL A 389 -9.89 -17.19 9.23
CA VAL A 389 -11.34 -16.89 9.31
C VAL A 389 -12.10 -17.59 8.20
N LYS A 390 -13.15 -18.31 8.56
CA LYS A 390 -14.10 -18.91 7.62
C LYS A 390 -15.24 -17.92 7.35
N PRO A 391 -15.40 -17.43 6.10
CA PRO A 391 -16.56 -16.63 5.75
C PRO A 391 -17.88 -17.39 5.94
N THR A 392 -18.91 -16.73 6.43
CA THR A 392 -20.22 -17.35 6.68
C THR A 392 -20.86 -17.93 5.41
N THR A 393 -20.46 -17.43 4.24
CA THR A 393 -20.93 -17.90 2.92
C THR A 393 -20.24 -19.19 2.42
N GLN A 394 -19.20 -19.66 3.11
CA GLN A 394 -18.44 -20.85 2.72
C GLN A 394 -18.80 -22.07 3.57
N SER A 395 -18.84 -23.24 2.94
CA SER A 395 -19.08 -24.52 3.62
C SER A 395 -17.79 -25.10 4.28
N THR A 396 -16.62 -24.75 3.74
CA THR A 396 -15.31 -25.19 4.25
C THR A 396 -14.51 -24.01 4.78
N PRO A 397 -13.68 -24.20 5.83
CA PRO A 397 -12.77 -23.16 6.29
C PRO A 397 -11.70 -22.83 5.26
N ASN A 398 -11.13 -21.63 5.37
CA ASN A 398 -9.88 -21.29 4.73
C ASN A 398 -8.75 -22.07 5.40
N VAL A 399 -7.59 -22.17 4.76
CA VAL A 399 -6.41 -22.86 5.30
C VAL A 399 -5.21 -21.93 5.29
N GLU A 400 -4.43 -21.99 6.37
CA GLU A 400 -3.04 -21.56 6.36
C GLU A 400 -2.15 -22.65 5.78
N PHE A 401 -0.94 -22.28 5.36
CA PHE A 401 0.03 -23.23 4.86
C PHE A 401 1.47 -22.74 5.08
N TYR A 402 2.40 -23.67 4.95
CA TYR A 402 3.82 -23.40 4.80
C TYR A 402 4.45 -24.47 3.91
N THR A 403 5.60 -24.15 3.31
CA THR A 403 6.38 -25.12 2.54
C THR A 403 7.70 -25.41 3.28
N VAL A 404 8.07 -26.69 3.37
CA VAL A 404 9.33 -27.15 3.97
C VAL A 404 10.49 -26.85 3.02
N ARG A 405 11.56 -26.21 3.51
CA ARG A 405 12.69 -25.72 2.70
C ARG A 405 14.04 -26.00 3.33
N ASP A 406 14.75 -27.02 2.85
CA ASP A 406 16.11 -27.33 3.34
C ASP A 406 17.17 -26.32 2.89
N ASN A 407 16.91 -25.59 1.80
CA ASN A 407 17.84 -24.62 1.22
C ASN A 407 17.52 -23.14 1.57
N GLY A 408 16.66 -22.91 2.54
CA GLY A 408 16.23 -21.58 2.99
C GLY A 408 14.99 -21.07 2.27
N MET A 409 14.39 -20.02 2.83
CA MET A 409 13.16 -19.38 2.38
C MET A 409 13.33 -18.79 0.97
N MET A 410 12.30 -18.93 0.15
CA MET A 410 12.16 -18.27 -1.16
C MET A 410 11.29 -17.02 -1.04
N VAL A 411 11.40 -16.12 -2.00
CA VAL A 411 10.45 -14.97 -2.11
C VAL A 411 9.02 -15.49 -2.27
N TYR A 412 8.85 -16.60 -2.97
CA TYR A 412 7.57 -17.30 -3.09
C TYR A 412 6.90 -17.58 -1.73
N ASP A 413 7.65 -17.99 -0.73
CA ASP A 413 7.10 -18.36 0.59
C ASP A 413 6.59 -17.13 1.37
N ILE A 414 7.07 -15.91 1.01
CA ILE A 414 6.60 -14.64 1.55
C ILE A 414 5.36 -14.16 0.82
N GLN A 415 5.35 -14.27 -0.51
CA GLN A 415 4.34 -13.67 -1.37
C GLN A 415 3.10 -14.54 -1.56
N TYR A 416 3.27 -15.88 -1.65
CA TYR A 416 2.14 -16.75 -1.92
C TYR A 416 1.12 -16.71 -0.78
N THR A 417 -0.12 -16.35 -1.12
CA THR A 417 -1.20 -16.24 -0.15
C THR A 417 -2.49 -16.84 -0.69
N LEU A 418 -3.33 -17.29 0.23
CA LEU A 418 -4.73 -17.65 -0.01
C LEU A 418 -5.69 -16.61 0.59
N ASN A 419 -5.14 -15.56 1.21
CA ASN A 419 -5.94 -14.49 1.77
C ASN A 419 -6.61 -13.67 0.66
N PRO A 420 -7.92 -13.47 0.72
CA PRO A 420 -8.65 -12.73 -0.31
C PRO A 420 -8.22 -11.27 -0.52
N ASN A 421 -7.52 -10.68 0.44
CA ASN A 421 -6.97 -9.31 0.37
C ASN A 421 -5.52 -9.24 -0.12
N GLY A 422 -4.91 -10.37 -0.52
CA GLY A 422 -3.52 -10.44 -0.98
C GLY A 422 -2.45 -10.43 0.12
N SER A 423 -2.80 -10.26 1.39
CA SER A 423 -1.80 -10.14 2.46
C SER A 423 -0.95 -11.39 2.61
N SER A 424 0.36 -11.19 2.79
CA SER A 424 1.33 -12.24 3.08
C SER A 424 0.98 -13.02 4.35
N PRO A 425 1.13 -14.35 4.36
CA PRO A 425 1.00 -15.15 5.58
C PRO A 425 2.10 -14.86 6.62
N LEU A 426 3.17 -14.17 6.22
CA LEU A 426 4.30 -13.81 7.08
C LEU A 426 4.29 -12.32 7.47
N ALA A 427 3.19 -11.59 7.23
CA ALA A 427 3.09 -10.19 7.59
C ALA A 427 3.39 -9.95 9.08
N GLY A 428 4.28 -8.99 9.37
CA GLY A 428 4.77 -8.67 10.71
C GLY A 428 5.96 -9.50 11.19
N GLN A 429 6.36 -10.56 10.50
CA GLN A 429 7.48 -11.42 10.88
C GLN A 429 8.79 -10.92 10.25
N GLU A 430 9.91 -11.08 10.98
CA GLU A 430 11.25 -10.90 10.42
C GLU A 430 11.69 -12.16 9.71
N VAL A 431 12.10 -12.04 8.46
CA VAL A 431 12.49 -13.15 7.60
C VAL A 431 13.84 -12.90 6.93
N THR A 432 14.54 -13.97 6.55
CA THR A 432 15.74 -13.89 5.71
C THR A 432 15.51 -14.65 4.42
N VAL A 433 15.72 -13.98 3.29
CA VAL A 433 15.47 -14.55 1.96
C VAL A 433 16.60 -14.20 1.00
N LYS A 434 16.85 -15.09 0.02
CA LYS A 434 17.76 -14.82 -1.09
C LYS A 434 16.95 -14.55 -2.36
N GLY A 435 17.50 -13.69 -3.21
CA GLY A 435 16.88 -13.41 -4.51
C GLY A 435 17.84 -12.68 -5.45
N ILE A 436 17.50 -12.72 -6.73
CA ILE A 436 18.21 -12.02 -7.79
C ILE A 436 17.62 -10.62 -7.93
N VAL A 437 18.48 -9.61 -7.95
CA VAL A 437 18.06 -8.21 -8.15
C VAL A 437 17.51 -8.04 -9.58
N THR A 438 16.22 -7.76 -9.70
CA THR A 438 15.54 -7.50 -10.97
C THR A 438 15.43 -6.01 -11.28
N SER A 439 15.48 -5.16 -10.24
CA SER A 439 15.52 -3.70 -10.34
C SER A 439 16.36 -3.13 -9.21
N SER A 440 17.11 -2.07 -9.47
CA SER A 440 18.05 -1.48 -8.51
C SER A 440 17.85 0.03 -8.30
N THR A 441 18.51 0.57 -7.28
CA THR A 441 18.53 2.01 -7.00
C THR A 441 19.63 2.76 -7.77
N LYS A 442 20.30 2.09 -8.71
CA LYS A 442 21.37 2.71 -9.50
C LYS A 442 20.82 3.71 -10.52
N ILE A 443 21.67 4.64 -10.93
CA ILE A 443 21.38 5.55 -12.05
C ILE A 443 21.14 4.70 -13.30
N GLY A 444 20.10 5.04 -14.06
CA GLY A 444 19.71 4.26 -15.25
C GLY A 444 18.80 3.08 -14.94
N ASP A 445 18.36 2.91 -13.69
CA ASP A 445 17.40 1.88 -13.28
C ASP A 445 16.19 2.51 -12.57
N LEU A 446 15.22 1.72 -12.15
CA LEU A 446 13.95 2.15 -11.56
C LEU A 446 14.10 3.05 -10.32
N GLY A 447 15.19 2.91 -9.59
CA GLY A 447 15.43 3.66 -8.36
C GLY A 447 14.88 2.99 -7.09
N TYR A 448 14.34 1.78 -7.22
CA TYR A 448 13.82 0.93 -6.15
C TYR A 448 14.43 -0.47 -6.26
N LEU A 449 14.70 -1.10 -5.11
CA LEU A 449 15.24 -2.45 -5.09
C LEU A 449 14.11 -3.48 -5.12
N TYR A 450 14.12 -4.32 -6.13
CA TYR A 450 13.30 -5.53 -6.21
C TYR A 450 14.20 -6.74 -6.35
N ILE A 451 13.85 -7.81 -5.64
CA ILE A 451 14.49 -9.12 -5.77
C ILE A 451 13.45 -10.15 -6.20
N GLN A 452 13.91 -11.20 -6.85
CA GLN A 452 13.06 -12.28 -7.33
C GLN A 452 13.77 -13.62 -7.24
N ASP A 453 13.01 -14.70 -7.01
CA ASP A 453 13.51 -16.07 -7.12
C ASP A 453 13.96 -16.34 -8.57
N GLU A 454 15.15 -16.91 -8.77
CA GLU A 454 15.76 -17.05 -10.10
C GLU A 454 14.90 -17.88 -11.07
N THR A 455 14.21 -18.89 -10.56
CA THR A 455 13.40 -19.82 -11.35
C THR A 455 11.91 -19.55 -11.26
N GLY A 456 11.51 -18.55 -10.46
CA GLY A 456 10.11 -18.24 -10.19
C GLY A 456 9.49 -17.32 -11.25
N SER A 457 8.16 -17.38 -11.37
CA SER A 457 7.37 -16.44 -12.15
C SER A 457 6.29 -15.79 -11.28
N ALA A 458 5.18 -16.47 -11.03
CA ALA A 458 4.15 -16.00 -10.11
C ALA A 458 4.66 -16.07 -8.66
N TRP A 459 4.30 -15.10 -7.83
CA TRP A 459 4.60 -15.02 -6.40
C TRP A 459 6.10 -14.93 -6.05
N SER A 460 6.96 -14.64 -7.01
CA SER A 460 8.41 -14.77 -6.85
C SER A 460 9.17 -13.47 -6.70
N GLY A 461 8.52 -12.32 -6.77
CA GLY A 461 9.15 -11.01 -6.72
C GLY A 461 8.71 -10.20 -5.49
N ILE A 462 9.60 -9.39 -4.90
CA ILE A 462 9.26 -8.56 -3.73
C ILE A 462 10.04 -7.24 -3.74
N TRP A 463 9.37 -6.19 -3.27
CA TRP A 463 9.96 -4.87 -3.05
C TRP A 463 10.72 -4.81 -1.73
N CYS A 464 11.98 -4.34 -1.76
CA CYS A 464 12.80 -4.16 -0.58
C CYS A 464 12.99 -2.67 -0.30
N VAL A 465 12.67 -2.22 0.93
CA VAL A 465 12.84 -0.84 1.39
C VAL A 465 13.76 -0.79 2.58
N GLY A 466 14.56 0.27 2.73
CA GLY A 466 15.48 0.42 3.85
C GLY A 466 16.73 1.21 3.51
N ILE A 467 17.67 1.24 4.46
CA ILE A 467 18.93 1.97 4.34
C ILE A 467 20.00 1.05 3.74
N GLY A 468 20.91 1.60 2.92
CA GLY A 468 22.06 0.87 2.39
C GLY A 468 21.81 0.07 1.12
N LEU A 469 20.58 0.08 0.58
CA LEU A 469 20.18 -0.70 -0.60
C LEU A 469 20.74 -0.17 -1.93
N ASN A 470 21.46 0.96 -1.91
CA ASN A 470 22.06 1.57 -3.10
C ASN A 470 23.36 0.90 -3.57
N THR A 471 23.78 -0.19 -2.95
CA THR A 471 25.01 -0.92 -3.28
C THR A 471 24.81 -2.01 -4.33
N TYR A 472 23.56 -2.40 -4.58
CA TYR A 472 23.20 -3.55 -5.42
C TYR A 472 23.01 -3.16 -6.89
N TYR A 473 23.32 -4.14 -7.77
CA TYR A 473 23.14 -4.05 -9.22
C TYR A 473 22.20 -5.15 -9.70
N ARG A 474 21.55 -4.95 -10.84
CA ARG A 474 20.75 -6.03 -11.47
C ARG A 474 21.62 -7.29 -11.63
N ASN A 475 20.97 -8.44 -11.54
CA ASN A 475 21.54 -9.77 -11.67
C ASN A 475 22.47 -10.20 -10.50
N GLU A 476 22.69 -9.38 -9.49
CA GLU A 476 23.36 -9.85 -8.26
C GLU A 476 22.39 -10.69 -7.43
N GLU A 477 22.88 -11.80 -6.90
CA GLU A 477 22.18 -12.51 -5.84
C GLU A 477 22.47 -11.84 -4.51
N VAL A 478 21.41 -11.55 -3.76
CA VAL A 478 21.50 -10.89 -2.46
C VAL A 478 20.77 -11.71 -1.40
N GLU A 479 21.26 -11.64 -0.17
CA GLU A 479 20.58 -12.13 1.02
C GLU A 479 20.05 -10.93 1.79
N ILE A 480 18.76 -10.91 2.04
CA ILE A 480 18.02 -9.81 2.67
C ILE A 480 17.33 -10.32 3.92
N THR A 481 17.57 -9.68 5.07
CA THR A 481 16.76 -9.86 6.28
C THR A 481 15.89 -8.62 6.47
N GLY A 482 14.62 -8.79 6.79
CA GLY A 482 13.70 -7.69 7.00
C GLY A 482 12.34 -8.14 7.53
N VAL A 483 11.56 -7.19 8.00
CA VAL A 483 10.19 -7.43 8.43
C VAL A 483 9.25 -7.37 7.22
N VAL A 484 8.40 -8.37 7.08
CA VAL A 484 7.36 -8.39 6.04
C VAL A 484 6.27 -7.39 6.41
N GLU A 485 6.00 -6.46 5.53
CA GLU A 485 4.99 -5.40 5.75
C GLU A 485 3.97 -5.37 4.63
N GLU A 486 2.71 -5.14 5.00
CA GLU A 486 1.65 -4.78 4.05
C GLU A 486 1.58 -3.25 3.93
N TYR A 487 2.01 -2.72 2.80
CA TYR A 487 2.06 -1.28 2.55
C TYR A 487 1.04 -0.87 1.49
N TYR A 488 -0.11 -0.36 1.93
CA TYR A 488 -1.24 0.00 1.06
C TYR A 488 -1.69 -1.15 0.14
N GLY A 489 -1.66 -2.39 0.67
CA GLY A 489 -2.04 -3.59 -0.05
C GLY A 489 -0.94 -4.19 -0.92
N MET A 490 0.29 -3.71 -0.81
CA MET A 490 1.48 -4.27 -1.43
C MET A 490 2.39 -4.91 -0.39
N THR A 491 2.75 -6.17 -0.58
CA THR A 491 3.71 -6.86 0.28
C THR A 491 5.14 -6.38 -0.01
N ARG A 492 5.88 -5.99 1.04
CA ARG A 492 7.27 -5.55 0.93
C ARG A 492 8.12 -6.02 2.12
N LEU A 493 9.45 -5.99 1.96
CA LEU A 493 10.40 -6.19 3.05
C LEU A 493 10.93 -4.86 3.55
N ASN A 494 10.72 -4.56 4.82
CA ASN A 494 11.39 -3.47 5.54
C ASN A 494 12.74 -3.99 6.05
N VAL A 495 13.80 -3.70 5.32
CA VAL A 495 15.11 -4.34 5.44
C VAL A 495 15.86 -3.88 6.69
N THR A 496 16.21 -4.85 7.52
CA THR A 496 17.05 -4.66 8.72
C THR A 496 18.53 -4.96 8.44
N SER A 497 18.82 -5.93 7.56
CA SER A 497 20.19 -6.20 7.08
C SER A 497 20.19 -6.77 5.67
N SER A 498 21.30 -6.59 4.95
CA SER A 498 21.46 -7.12 3.59
C SER A 498 22.90 -7.35 3.23
N SER A 499 23.17 -8.35 2.38
CA SER A 499 24.52 -8.66 1.88
C SER A 499 24.46 -9.26 0.48
N LYS A 500 25.58 -9.14 -0.26
CA LYS A 500 25.79 -9.86 -1.52
C LYS A 500 26.25 -11.28 -1.22
N THR A 501 25.67 -12.26 -1.87
CA THR A 501 26.16 -13.66 -1.76
C THR A 501 27.45 -13.89 -2.56
N GLY A 502 27.72 -13.03 -3.51
CA GLY A 502 28.84 -13.17 -4.47
C GLY A 502 28.46 -13.88 -5.76
N ASN A 503 27.24 -14.37 -5.85
CA ASN A 503 26.71 -15.02 -7.05
C ASN A 503 26.03 -14.02 -7.97
N LEU A 504 25.84 -14.42 -9.22
CA LEU A 504 25.05 -13.73 -10.22
C LEU A 504 23.99 -14.70 -10.74
N GLY A 505 22.79 -14.19 -10.99
CA GLY A 505 21.68 -14.93 -11.60
C GLY A 505 20.98 -14.08 -12.67
N THR A 506 20.11 -14.69 -13.44
CA THR A 506 19.33 -13.99 -14.46
C THR A 506 17.87 -14.41 -14.33
N VAL A 507 17.00 -13.44 -14.16
CA VAL A 507 15.55 -13.65 -14.15
C VAL A 507 15.00 -13.23 -15.51
N ALA A 508 14.29 -14.15 -16.17
CA ALA A 508 13.53 -13.83 -17.37
C ALA A 508 12.19 -13.17 -17.00
N PRO A 509 11.69 -12.18 -17.75
CA PRO A 509 10.39 -11.60 -17.48
C PRO A 509 9.27 -12.61 -17.70
N THR A 510 8.28 -12.60 -16.82
CA THR A 510 7.05 -13.38 -17.00
C THR A 510 6.16 -12.68 -18.02
N VAL A 511 5.80 -13.38 -19.09
CA VAL A 511 4.96 -12.82 -20.16
C VAL A 511 3.50 -12.79 -19.71
N LEU A 512 2.87 -11.62 -19.79
CA LEU A 512 1.46 -11.39 -19.47
C LEU A 512 0.78 -10.70 -20.66
N ASP A 513 -0.41 -11.19 -21.03
CA ASP A 513 -1.25 -10.55 -22.02
C ASP A 513 -2.17 -9.52 -21.34
N PRO A 514 -1.92 -8.20 -21.51
CA PRO A 514 -2.73 -7.19 -20.84
C PRO A 514 -4.16 -7.07 -21.40
N SER A 515 -4.48 -7.73 -22.49
CA SER A 515 -5.84 -7.76 -23.07
C SER A 515 -6.71 -8.89 -22.51
N ASP A 516 -6.12 -9.85 -21.81
CA ASP A 516 -6.83 -10.98 -21.19
C ASP A 516 -7.33 -10.64 -19.79
N SER A 517 -8.32 -9.73 -19.70
CA SER A 517 -8.92 -9.33 -18.43
C SER A 517 -9.62 -10.49 -17.69
N ALA A 518 -10.02 -11.55 -18.39
CA ALA A 518 -10.69 -12.70 -17.79
C ALA A 518 -9.72 -13.57 -16.96
N SER A 519 -8.46 -13.68 -17.40
CA SER A 519 -7.42 -14.42 -16.65
C SER A 519 -6.97 -13.70 -15.38
N TYR A 520 -7.25 -12.40 -15.26
CA TYR A 520 -6.79 -11.54 -14.16
C TYR A 520 -7.93 -11.03 -13.27
N ALA A 521 -9.17 -11.49 -13.47
CA ALA A 521 -10.27 -11.24 -12.55
C ALA A 521 -10.05 -11.97 -11.21
N ASN A 522 -10.46 -11.37 -10.09
CA ASN A 522 -10.43 -11.98 -8.78
C ASN A 522 -9.04 -12.50 -8.37
N PHE A 523 -8.06 -11.65 -8.07
CA PHE A 523 -6.69 -12.02 -7.73
C PHE A 523 -5.73 -12.34 -8.90
N GLY A 524 -6.17 -12.28 -10.14
CA GLY A 524 -5.34 -12.68 -11.26
C GLY A 524 -4.01 -11.93 -11.39
N TRP A 525 -3.92 -10.69 -10.92
CA TRP A 525 -2.70 -9.87 -10.93
C TRP A 525 -1.85 -9.99 -9.67
N GLU A 526 -2.43 -10.34 -8.54
CA GLU A 526 -1.75 -10.52 -7.25
C GLU A 526 -0.52 -11.44 -7.36
N PRO A 527 -0.58 -12.59 -8.03
CA PRO A 527 0.58 -13.46 -8.18
C PRO A 527 1.81 -12.82 -8.82
N TYR A 528 1.63 -11.70 -9.49
CA TYR A 528 2.72 -11.01 -10.21
C TYR A 528 3.15 -9.72 -9.54
N GLU A 529 2.62 -9.39 -8.36
CA GLU A 529 3.07 -8.27 -7.57
C GLU A 529 4.57 -8.36 -7.28
N GLY A 530 5.31 -7.27 -7.54
CA GLY A 530 6.76 -7.24 -7.38
C GLY A 530 7.57 -8.04 -8.40
N VAL A 531 6.93 -8.78 -9.29
CA VAL A 531 7.57 -9.64 -10.29
C VAL A 531 8.03 -8.82 -11.49
N TYR A 532 9.17 -9.19 -12.07
CA TYR A 532 9.62 -8.71 -13.36
C TYR A 532 8.78 -9.34 -14.47
N VAL A 533 7.97 -8.55 -15.15
CA VAL A 533 7.00 -9.00 -16.13
C VAL A 533 7.21 -8.32 -17.49
N ARG A 534 6.62 -8.90 -18.51
CA ARG A 534 6.60 -8.41 -19.88
C ARG A 534 5.17 -8.43 -20.40
N TYR A 535 4.62 -7.26 -20.68
CA TYR A 535 3.37 -7.16 -21.43
C TYR A 535 3.65 -7.43 -22.90
N GLU A 536 3.02 -8.46 -23.44
CA GLU A 536 3.13 -8.86 -24.85
C GLU A 536 1.83 -9.54 -25.29
N LEU A 537 1.35 -9.20 -26.46
CA LEU A 537 0.18 -9.85 -27.04
C LEU A 537 0.56 -11.17 -27.71
N PRO A 538 -0.33 -12.17 -27.74
CA PRO A 538 -0.11 -13.41 -28.50
C PRO A 538 0.10 -13.18 -30.00
N SER A 539 -0.41 -12.06 -30.52
CA SER A 539 -0.20 -11.61 -31.89
C SER A 539 -0.46 -10.11 -32.02
N GLY A 540 0.28 -9.42 -32.88
CA GLY A 540 0.18 -7.97 -33.11
C GLY A 540 1.06 -7.19 -32.14
N GLN A 541 0.81 -5.89 -32.02
CA GLN A 541 1.55 -4.97 -31.17
C GLN A 541 0.63 -4.38 -30.10
N LEU A 542 1.20 -4.05 -28.95
CA LEU A 542 0.55 -3.23 -27.94
C LEU A 542 0.27 -1.85 -28.52
N ALA A 543 -0.94 -1.37 -28.39
CA ALA A 543 -1.36 -0.02 -28.75
C ALA A 543 -1.77 0.77 -27.49
N ILE A 544 -1.59 2.09 -27.53
CA ILE A 544 -2.08 2.96 -26.46
C ILE A 544 -3.61 2.97 -26.49
N SER A 545 -4.23 2.52 -25.43
CA SER A 545 -5.70 2.54 -25.26
C SER A 545 -6.19 3.80 -24.55
N GLN A 546 -5.38 4.35 -23.61
CA GLN A 546 -5.58 5.68 -23.04
C GLN A 546 -4.25 6.37 -22.81
N THR A 547 -4.16 7.62 -23.24
CA THR A 547 -2.93 8.41 -23.15
C THR A 547 -2.72 9.04 -21.77
N ASN A 548 -3.78 9.20 -20.97
CA ASN A 548 -3.70 9.85 -19.66
C ASN A 548 -4.82 9.35 -18.75
N LEU A 549 -4.45 8.65 -17.69
CA LEU A 549 -5.32 8.17 -16.61
C LEU A 549 -5.18 9.04 -15.34
N GLY A 550 -4.41 10.12 -15.40
CA GLY A 550 -4.00 10.94 -14.27
C GLY A 550 -2.73 10.42 -13.58
N PHE A 551 -2.03 11.31 -12.88
CA PHE A 551 -0.82 10.99 -12.10
C PHE A 551 0.32 10.34 -12.91
N GLY A 552 0.37 10.56 -14.23
CA GLY A 552 1.37 9.97 -15.12
C GLY A 552 1.04 8.56 -15.62
N ASP A 553 -0.07 7.98 -15.22
CA ASP A 553 -0.52 6.67 -15.68
C ASP A 553 -1.14 6.77 -17.09
N TRP A 554 -0.94 5.72 -17.87
CA TRP A 554 -1.53 5.51 -19.19
C TRP A 554 -1.76 4.01 -19.42
N ALA A 555 -2.48 3.63 -20.45
CA ALA A 555 -2.85 2.25 -20.65
C ALA A 555 -2.54 1.74 -22.06
N VAL A 556 -2.25 0.45 -22.13
CA VAL A 556 -2.03 -0.29 -23.37
C VAL A 556 -2.99 -1.49 -23.47
N SER A 557 -3.32 -1.87 -24.68
CA SER A 557 -4.09 -3.08 -24.98
C SER A 557 -3.83 -3.54 -26.40
N SER A 558 -4.65 -4.48 -26.92
CA SER A 558 -4.60 -4.94 -28.30
C SER A 558 -5.07 -3.90 -29.33
N SER A 559 -5.69 -2.80 -28.90
CA SER A 559 -6.16 -1.72 -29.78
C SER A 559 -6.32 -0.42 -29.00
N ASN A 560 -6.35 0.70 -29.70
CA ASN A 560 -6.59 2.02 -29.11
C ASN A 560 -8.06 2.27 -28.69
N THR A 561 -8.95 1.32 -28.90
CA THR A 561 -10.39 1.41 -28.58
C THR A 561 -10.83 0.41 -27.51
N ALA A 562 -9.91 -0.39 -27.00
CA ALA A 562 -10.23 -1.40 -25.99
C ALA A 562 -10.58 -0.75 -24.63
N ASP A 563 -11.43 -1.44 -23.89
CA ASP A 563 -11.78 -1.04 -22.53
C ASP A 563 -10.54 -1.01 -21.64
N VAL A 564 -10.43 0.03 -20.83
CA VAL A 564 -9.30 0.30 -19.95
C VAL A 564 -9.47 -0.42 -18.62
N SER A 565 -10.05 -1.59 -18.60
CA SER A 565 -9.98 -2.38 -17.39
C SER A 565 -8.48 -2.51 -16.99
N HIS A 566 -8.19 -2.38 -15.75
CA HIS A 566 -6.89 -2.17 -15.06
C HIS A 566 -5.65 -2.93 -15.58
N SER A 567 -5.82 -3.86 -16.49
CA SER A 567 -4.82 -4.83 -16.92
C SER A 567 -3.69 -4.28 -17.79
N GLY A 568 -3.89 -3.18 -18.50
CA GLY A 568 -2.87 -2.59 -19.36
C GLY A 568 -2.21 -1.33 -18.80
N ARG A 569 -2.38 -1.06 -17.51
CA ARG A 569 -1.90 0.18 -16.89
C ARG A 569 -0.38 0.22 -16.82
N VAL A 570 0.19 1.33 -17.27
CA VAL A 570 1.64 1.58 -17.25
C VAL A 570 1.89 2.88 -16.51
N LEU A 571 2.74 2.85 -15.50
CA LEU A 571 3.18 4.05 -14.80
C LEU A 571 4.39 4.65 -15.51
N ALA A 572 4.32 5.93 -15.88
CA ALA A 572 5.43 6.63 -16.48
C ALA A 572 6.47 6.99 -15.41
N GLY A 573 7.55 6.23 -15.30
CA GLY A 573 8.64 6.53 -14.41
C GLY A 573 8.49 5.91 -13.02
N ARG A 574 8.87 6.65 -11.98
CA ARG A 574 8.99 6.12 -10.60
C ARG A 574 7.64 5.75 -9.99
N GLN A 575 7.65 4.82 -9.04
CA GLN A 575 6.50 4.42 -8.22
C GLN A 575 5.85 5.59 -7.46
N SER A 576 6.62 6.64 -7.10
CA SER A 576 6.12 7.83 -6.43
C SER A 576 5.68 8.88 -7.45
N THR A 577 4.40 9.18 -7.44
CA THR A 577 3.71 10.03 -8.43
C THR A 577 3.74 11.52 -8.10
N THR A 578 4.33 11.95 -7.00
CA THR A 578 4.30 13.36 -6.57
C THR A 578 4.93 14.33 -7.57
N ALA A 579 5.81 13.86 -8.45
CA ALA A 579 6.40 14.67 -9.51
C ALA A 579 5.52 14.80 -10.78
N TYR A 580 4.46 13.98 -10.92
CA TYR A 580 3.66 13.86 -12.15
C TYR A 580 2.21 14.31 -12.03
N SER A 581 1.78 14.79 -10.87
CA SER A 581 0.38 15.13 -10.59
C SER A 581 -0.21 16.24 -11.48
N SER A 582 0.61 16.94 -12.27
CA SER A 582 0.19 18.05 -13.13
C SER A 582 0.65 17.93 -14.58
N LEU A 583 1.28 16.81 -14.97
CA LEU A 583 1.87 16.63 -16.30
C LEU A 583 1.08 15.60 -17.12
N ASP A 584 1.10 15.75 -18.44
CA ASP A 584 0.66 14.70 -19.35
C ASP A 584 1.49 13.43 -19.13
N ALA A 585 0.89 12.27 -19.38
CA ALA A 585 1.57 10.99 -19.27
C ALA A 585 2.76 10.94 -20.25
N GLN A 586 3.89 10.41 -19.81
CA GLN A 586 5.15 10.40 -20.54
C GLN A 586 5.77 9.02 -20.49
N LEU A 587 6.50 8.65 -21.54
CA LEU A 587 7.36 7.49 -21.49
C LEU A 587 8.53 7.72 -20.53
N VAL A 588 9.04 6.64 -19.96
CA VAL A 588 10.27 6.67 -19.16
C VAL A 588 11.42 7.15 -20.03
N THR A 589 12.11 8.19 -19.57
CA THR A 589 13.24 8.78 -20.28
C THR A 589 14.43 8.97 -19.33
N ASP A 590 15.62 9.23 -19.87
CA ASP A 590 16.83 9.46 -19.07
C ASP A 590 16.71 10.62 -18.09
N THR A 591 15.84 11.58 -18.37
CA THR A 591 15.55 12.70 -17.47
C THR A 591 14.96 12.27 -16.13
N ILE A 592 14.29 11.12 -16.08
CA ILE A 592 13.69 10.58 -14.86
C ILE A 592 14.74 9.94 -13.96
N TYR A 593 15.76 9.34 -14.56
CA TYR A 593 16.81 8.60 -13.86
C TYR A 593 18.11 9.38 -13.70
N GLY A 594 18.17 10.60 -14.23
CA GLY A 594 19.36 11.44 -14.25
C GLY A 594 20.41 10.93 -15.24
N SER A 595 20.99 11.81 -16.05
CA SER A 595 22.17 11.45 -16.83
C SER A 595 23.38 11.28 -15.91
N LEU A 596 24.35 10.45 -16.30
CA LEU A 596 25.58 10.21 -15.54
C LEU A 596 26.44 11.48 -15.34
N ASP A 597 26.20 12.51 -16.12
CA ASP A 597 26.92 13.79 -16.13
C ASP A 597 26.13 14.96 -15.52
N GLY A 598 24.91 14.71 -15.04
CA GLY A 598 24.06 15.72 -14.39
C GLY A 598 23.41 16.72 -15.36
N GLU A 599 23.55 16.54 -16.66
CA GLU A 599 22.87 17.38 -17.65
C GLU A 599 21.52 16.78 -18.05
N MET A 600 20.43 17.30 -17.50
CA MET A 600 19.06 16.96 -17.87
C MET A 600 18.63 17.74 -19.12
N ASN A 601 18.96 17.24 -20.29
CA ASN A 601 18.64 17.89 -21.57
C ASN A 601 17.75 17.09 -22.50
N VAL A 602 17.09 16.03 -22.02
CA VAL A 602 16.18 15.25 -22.84
C VAL A 602 14.75 15.75 -22.64
N SER A 603 14.09 16.16 -23.70
CA SER A 603 12.66 16.49 -23.65
C SER A 603 11.85 15.21 -23.41
N PRO A 604 10.96 15.19 -22.43
CA PRO A 604 10.12 14.03 -22.20
C PRO A 604 9.25 13.73 -23.42
N ILE A 605 9.05 12.45 -23.72
CA ILE A 605 8.20 12.01 -24.82
C ILE A 605 6.78 11.86 -24.29
N VAL A 606 5.87 12.70 -24.76
CA VAL A 606 4.45 12.65 -24.38
C VAL A 606 3.80 11.45 -25.03
N VAL A 607 3.06 10.66 -24.25
CA VAL A 607 2.34 9.49 -24.75
C VAL A 607 1.26 9.90 -25.76
N SER A 608 1.23 9.23 -26.89
CA SER A 608 0.31 9.47 -28.01
C SER A 608 -0.39 8.16 -28.41
N ASP A 609 -1.64 8.26 -28.84
CA ASP A 609 -2.45 7.15 -29.36
C ASP A 609 -1.89 6.47 -30.60
N THR A 610 -0.88 7.08 -31.25
CA THR A 610 -0.18 6.51 -32.41
C THR A 610 0.99 5.61 -32.02
N MET A 611 1.36 5.55 -30.74
CA MET A 611 2.48 4.73 -30.28
C MET A 611 2.09 3.27 -30.21
N THR A 612 3.01 2.41 -30.65
CA THR A 612 2.90 0.95 -30.55
C THR A 612 4.20 0.34 -30.08
N PHE A 613 4.12 -0.84 -29.46
CA PHE A 613 5.26 -1.58 -28.94
C PHE A 613 5.09 -3.07 -29.24
N ASP A 614 6.17 -3.78 -29.53
CA ASP A 614 6.14 -5.23 -29.58
C ASP A 614 5.91 -5.81 -28.19
N ALA A 615 6.57 -5.22 -27.17
CA ALA A 615 6.37 -5.54 -25.77
C ALA A 615 6.81 -4.39 -24.87
N ILE A 616 6.36 -4.41 -23.60
CA ILE A 616 6.83 -3.51 -22.54
C ILE A 616 7.21 -4.37 -21.34
N GLU A 617 8.45 -4.21 -20.87
CA GLU A 617 8.94 -4.88 -19.66
C GLU A 617 8.92 -3.94 -18.46
N GLY A 618 8.96 -4.52 -17.25
CA GLY A 618 9.01 -3.74 -16.02
C GLY A 618 8.67 -4.56 -14.79
N ILE A 619 8.54 -3.88 -13.66
CA ILE A 619 8.06 -4.47 -12.41
C ILE A 619 6.56 -4.24 -12.30
N LEU A 620 5.80 -5.27 -11.95
CA LEU A 620 4.38 -5.09 -11.65
C LEU A 620 4.22 -4.54 -10.23
N PHE A 621 3.67 -3.35 -10.14
CA PHE A 621 3.48 -2.60 -8.92
C PHE A 621 2.00 -2.46 -8.58
N TYR A 622 1.64 -2.68 -7.31
CA TYR A 622 0.32 -2.37 -6.79
C TYR A 622 0.32 -1.05 -6.01
N GLY A 623 -0.67 -0.22 -6.23
CA GLY A 623 -0.85 1.02 -5.49
C GLY A 623 -2.09 1.79 -5.96
N PHE A 624 -2.72 2.52 -5.04
CA PHE A 624 -3.97 3.24 -5.31
C PHE A 624 -5.06 2.34 -5.91
N SER A 625 -5.17 1.12 -5.38
CA SER A 625 -6.12 0.08 -5.80
C SER A 625 -5.97 -0.39 -7.27
N ASN A 626 -4.78 -0.25 -7.86
CA ASN A 626 -4.52 -0.68 -9.23
C ASN A 626 -3.16 -1.35 -9.37
N TYR A 627 -3.10 -2.41 -10.19
CA TYR A 627 -1.84 -2.95 -10.67
C TYR A 627 -1.34 -2.14 -11.87
N ARG A 628 -0.04 -1.91 -11.92
CA ARG A 628 0.63 -1.10 -12.93
C ARG A 628 1.94 -1.74 -13.33
N LEU A 629 2.21 -1.80 -14.62
CA LEU A 629 3.55 -2.10 -15.09
C LEU A 629 4.42 -0.84 -14.95
N VAL A 630 5.56 -0.96 -14.30
CA VAL A 630 6.53 0.12 -14.12
C VAL A 630 7.81 -0.22 -14.89
N PRO A 631 8.01 0.32 -16.10
CA PRO A 631 9.25 0.15 -16.84
C PRO A 631 10.43 0.67 -16.01
N ARG A 632 11.55 -0.03 -16.06
CA ARG A 632 12.75 0.31 -15.30
C ARG A 632 13.55 1.44 -15.95
N ASN A 633 13.53 1.49 -17.30
CA ASN A 633 14.08 2.55 -18.13
C ASN A 633 13.63 2.40 -19.59
N ASN A 634 14.16 3.21 -20.52
CA ASN A 634 13.78 3.18 -21.93
C ASN A 634 14.05 1.83 -22.63
N ASN A 635 15.00 1.03 -22.14
CA ASN A 635 15.31 -0.26 -22.77
C ASN A 635 14.18 -1.30 -22.55
N ASP A 636 13.24 -1.03 -21.63
CA ASP A 636 12.10 -1.91 -21.37
C ASP A 636 10.95 -1.73 -22.41
N PHE A 637 11.05 -0.73 -23.30
CA PHE A 637 10.10 -0.54 -24.40
C PHE A 637 10.62 -1.23 -25.68
N ILE A 638 10.12 -2.43 -25.96
CA ILE A 638 10.60 -3.29 -27.03
C ILE A 638 9.84 -3.00 -28.34
N GLY A 639 10.55 -2.82 -29.44
CA GLY A 639 9.94 -2.63 -30.75
C GLY A 639 9.04 -1.40 -30.87
N ALA A 640 9.32 -0.34 -30.10
CA ALA A 640 8.58 0.91 -30.19
C ALA A 640 8.63 1.50 -31.61
N ASN A 641 7.50 2.02 -32.10
CA ASN A 641 7.45 2.70 -33.43
C ASN A 641 8.00 4.14 -33.38
N LEU A 642 8.76 4.47 -32.37
CA LEU A 642 9.48 5.73 -32.18
C LEU A 642 10.92 5.45 -31.73
N THR A 643 11.80 6.44 -31.91
CA THR A 643 13.18 6.32 -31.43
C THR A 643 13.24 6.69 -29.96
N LEU A 644 13.74 5.78 -29.13
CA LEU A 644 14.04 5.98 -27.72
C LEU A 644 15.56 5.92 -27.51
N ASP A 645 16.08 6.80 -26.66
CA ASP A 645 17.48 6.73 -26.26
C ASP A 645 17.73 5.49 -25.39
N SER A 646 18.81 4.78 -25.68
CA SER A 646 19.23 3.62 -24.90
C SER A 646 19.85 4.08 -23.59
N VAL A 647 19.41 3.48 -22.48
CA VAL A 647 19.91 3.80 -21.15
C VAL A 647 21.02 2.83 -20.75
N TYR A 648 22.15 3.36 -20.30
CA TYR A 648 23.21 2.55 -19.71
C TYR A 648 22.82 2.12 -18.29
N VAL A 649 22.68 0.81 -18.08
CA VAL A 649 22.47 0.23 -16.75
C VAL A 649 23.82 -0.28 -16.22
N PRO A 650 24.33 0.25 -15.11
CA PRO A 650 25.59 -0.23 -14.53
C PRO A 650 25.50 -1.72 -14.18
N THR A 651 26.50 -2.49 -14.56
CA THR A 651 26.60 -3.92 -14.22
C THR A 651 27.41 -4.10 -12.94
N SER A 652 27.18 -5.25 -12.26
CA SER A 652 27.95 -5.63 -11.09
C SER A 652 29.45 -5.67 -11.37
N PRO A 653 30.30 -5.04 -10.53
CA PRO A 653 31.73 -5.21 -10.64
C PRO A 653 32.20 -6.64 -10.33
N LEU A 654 31.32 -7.53 -9.87
CA LEU A 654 31.57 -8.96 -9.67
C LEU A 654 31.80 -9.73 -10.97
N ASN A 655 31.52 -9.14 -12.13
CA ASN A 655 31.79 -9.70 -13.46
C ASN A 655 33.29 -9.70 -13.84
N ILE A 656 34.20 -9.64 -12.88
CA ILE A 656 35.54 -10.15 -13.08
C ILE A 656 35.42 -11.66 -12.93
N VAL A 657 35.24 -12.36 -14.05
CA VAL A 657 35.42 -13.81 -14.10
C VAL A 657 36.82 -14.08 -13.55
N GLU A 658 36.95 -14.53 -12.32
CA GLU A 658 38.09 -15.33 -11.92
C GLU A 658 38.06 -16.60 -12.74
N LEU A 659 38.49 -16.50 -13.97
CA LEU A 659 38.89 -17.68 -14.74
C LEU A 659 39.92 -18.40 -13.89
N GLY A 660 39.63 -19.65 -13.58
CA GLY A 660 40.31 -20.51 -12.64
C GLY A 660 41.80 -20.29 -12.50
N GLN A 661 42.28 -20.47 -11.28
CA GLN A 661 43.68 -20.27 -10.85
C GLN A 661 44.70 -20.70 -11.90
N SER A 662 44.97 -19.87 -12.92
CA SER A 662 46.23 -19.93 -13.62
C SER A 662 47.18 -19.07 -12.80
N THR A 663 48.20 -19.68 -12.31
CA THR A 663 49.20 -19.09 -11.44
C THR A 663 50.04 -18.09 -12.22
N TRP A 664 49.71 -16.81 -12.08
CA TRP A 664 50.65 -15.74 -12.41
C TRP A 664 51.06 -15.04 -11.14
N THR A 665 52.30 -14.67 -11.11
CA THR A 665 52.91 -13.94 -9.99
C THR A 665 53.60 -12.70 -10.50
N TYR A 666 53.67 -11.68 -9.68
CA TYR A 666 54.41 -10.45 -9.95
C TYR A 666 55.03 -9.95 -8.66
N TYR A 667 56.30 -9.60 -8.74
CA TYR A 667 57.05 -9.17 -7.57
C TYR A 667 58.29 -8.35 -7.97
N PRO A 668 58.82 -7.49 -7.05
CA PRO A 668 58.21 -7.07 -5.80
C PRO A 668 57.09 -6.07 -6.00
N ASN A 669 56.17 -5.96 -5.02
CA ASN A 669 55.19 -4.90 -4.97
C ASN A 669 55.06 -4.41 -3.52
N PRO A 670 55.47 -3.17 -3.18
CA PRO A 670 55.98 -2.12 -4.06
C PRO A 670 57.30 -2.46 -4.79
N VAL A 671 57.44 -1.94 -6.01
CA VAL A 671 58.65 -2.11 -6.84
C VAL A 671 59.46 -0.81 -6.93
N ARG A 672 60.79 -0.94 -6.93
CA ARG A 672 61.69 0.21 -7.13
C ARG A 672 62.23 0.28 -8.55
N ASP A 673 62.92 -0.75 -8.98
CA ASP A 673 63.69 -0.73 -10.23
C ASP A 673 63.18 -1.77 -11.22
N LEU A 674 62.92 -3.00 -10.79
CA LEU A 674 62.62 -4.12 -11.67
C LEU A 674 61.43 -4.93 -11.17
N LEU A 675 60.35 -4.96 -11.96
CA LEU A 675 59.20 -5.78 -11.72
C LEU A 675 59.31 -7.08 -12.50
N THR A 676 59.24 -8.20 -11.81
CA THR A 676 59.16 -9.54 -12.41
C THR A 676 57.72 -9.98 -12.54
N VAL A 677 57.36 -10.50 -13.70
CA VAL A 677 56.04 -11.11 -13.97
C VAL A 677 56.26 -12.53 -14.47
N GLU A 678 55.61 -13.50 -13.85
CA GLU A 678 55.67 -14.91 -14.20
C GLU A 678 54.27 -15.45 -14.46
N ALA A 679 54.07 -16.27 -15.47
CA ALA A 679 52.80 -16.92 -15.79
C ALA A 679 53.06 -18.26 -16.48
N THR A 680 52.06 -19.14 -16.46
CA THR A 680 52.13 -20.49 -17.05
C THR A 680 52.03 -20.51 -18.58
N SER A 681 51.58 -19.41 -19.21
CA SER A 681 51.38 -19.32 -20.66
C SER A 681 52.05 -18.05 -21.19
N SER A 682 52.44 -18.07 -22.47
CA SER A 682 52.96 -16.90 -23.16
C SER A 682 51.87 -15.87 -23.48
N GLY A 683 52.24 -14.58 -23.57
CA GLY A 683 51.28 -13.50 -23.82
C GLY A 683 51.99 -12.13 -23.86
N THR A 684 51.20 -11.08 -23.69
CA THR A 684 51.66 -9.70 -23.67
C THR A 684 51.38 -9.11 -22.29
N VAL A 685 52.38 -8.41 -21.71
CA VAL A 685 52.23 -7.63 -20.47
C VAL A 685 52.22 -6.14 -20.80
N GLN A 686 51.28 -5.43 -20.23
CA GLN A 686 51.13 -3.98 -20.38
C GLN A 686 51.07 -3.32 -19.01
N LEU A 687 51.72 -2.17 -18.87
CA LEU A 687 51.66 -1.33 -17.69
C LEU A 687 50.99 0.00 -18.02
N PHE A 688 49.95 0.34 -17.28
CA PHE A 688 49.18 1.57 -17.44
C PHE A 688 49.42 2.51 -16.25
N ASN A 689 49.52 3.80 -16.54
CA ASN A 689 49.53 4.83 -15.50
C ASN A 689 48.09 5.17 -15.03
N ALA A 690 47.98 6.08 -14.06
CA ALA A 690 46.71 6.50 -13.48
C ALA A 690 45.73 7.18 -14.48
N GLN A 691 46.25 7.65 -15.64
CA GLN A 691 45.47 8.22 -16.73
C GLN A 691 45.04 7.18 -17.79
N GLY A 692 45.27 5.88 -17.53
CA GLY A 692 44.96 4.80 -18.47
C GLY A 692 45.89 4.70 -19.69
N ARG A 693 46.98 5.43 -19.71
CA ARG A 693 47.98 5.40 -20.81
C ARG A 693 48.95 4.25 -20.61
N ILE A 694 49.23 3.46 -21.63
CA ILE A 694 50.27 2.44 -21.62
C ILE A 694 51.62 3.14 -21.54
N VAL A 695 52.42 2.79 -20.49
CA VAL A 695 53.76 3.28 -20.22
C VAL A 695 54.83 2.22 -20.51
N HIS A 696 54.43 0.94 -20.56
CA HIS A 696 55.28 -0.16 -20.97
C HIS A 696 54.44 -1.29 -21.57
N ALA A 697 54.94 -1.96 -22.60
CA ALA A 697 54.32 -3.17 -23.16
C ALA A 697 55.43 -4.09 -23.67
N THR A 698 55.34 -5.38 -23.36
CA THR A 698 56.29 -6.39 -23.85
C THR A 698 55.61 -7.76 -23.92
N ASP A 699 56.05 -8.55 -24.92
CA ASP A 699 55.67 -9.96 -25.00
C ASP A 699 56.54 -10.79 -24.08
N PHE A 700 56.02 -11.87 -23.55
CA PHE A 700 56.71 -12.78 -22.65
C PHE A 700 56.41 -14.26 -22.93
N ASN A 701 57.33 -15.10 -22.53
CA ASN A 701 57.16 -16.54 -22.52
C ASN A 701 57.58 -17.07 -21.14
N ALA A 702 56.56 -17.44 -20.34
CA ALA A 702 56.68 -17.87 -18.96
C ALA A 702 57.14 -16.81 -17.93
N GLN A 703 58.09 -15.94 -18.26
CA GLN A 703 58.59 -14.90 -17.36
C GLN A 703 59.03 -13.68 -18.17
N THR A 704 58.85 -12.48 -17.60
CA THR A 704 59.44 -11.24 -18.09
C THR A 704 59.82 -10.33 -16.93
N ARG A 705 60.76 -9.37 -17.21
CA ARG A 705 61.17 -8.34 -16.27
C ARG A 705 60.99 -6.97 -16.90
N ILE A 706 60.31 -6.10 -16.18
CA ILE A 706 60.01 -4.74 -16.61
C ILE A 706 60.81 -3.78 -15.77
N ASP A 707 61.66 -3.01 -16.44
CA ASP A 707 62.40 -1.90 -15.81
C ASP A 707 61.46 -0.73 -15.58
N VAL A 708 61.21 -0.39 -14.33
CA VAL A 708 60.32 0.68 -13.89
C VAL A 708 61.08 1.85 -13.24
N SER A 709 62.40 1.80 -13.25
CA SER A 709 63.28 2.80 -12.60
C SER A 709 63.10 4.23 -13.12
N ALA A 710 62.65 4.38 -14.37
CA ALA A 710 62.38 5.67 -15.01
C ALA A 710 60.90 6.15 -14.85
N LEU A 711 60.01 5.36 -14.25
CA LEU A 711 58.61 5.70 -14.08
C LEU A 711 58.43 6.44 -12.76
N PRO A 712 57.54 7.47 -12.69
CA PRO A 712 57.27 8.19 -11.44
C PRO A 712 56.73 7.29 -10.33
N THR A 713 57.05 7.63 -9.09
CA THR A 713 56.44 7.00 -7.91
C THR A 713 54.92 7.14 -7.98
N GLY A 714 54.15 6.04 -7.80
CA GLY A 714 52.72 6.04 -7.87
C GLY A 714 52.09 4.66 -8.12
N MET A 715 50.76 4.66 -8.29
CA MET A 715 50.00 3.46 -8.59
C MET A 715 49.91 3.25 -10.10
N TYR A 716 50.10 2.01 -10.53
CA TYR A 716 50.01 1.55 -11.91
C TYR A 716 49.13 0.31 -12.00
N ILE A 717 48.52 0.06 -13.16
CA ILE A 717 47.81 -1.17 -13.46
C ILE A 717 48.66 -2.03 -14.38
N LEU A 718 48.99 -3.23 -13.91
CA LEU A 718 49.64 -4.27 -14.68
C LEU A 718 48.55 -5.12 -15.35
N LYS A 719 48.57 -5.26 -16.67
CA LYS A 719 47.65 -6.11 -17.43
C LYS A 719 48.44 -7.20 -18.15
N LEU A 720 48.07 -8.44 -17.94
CA LEU A 720 48.54 -9.62 -18.63
C LEU A 720 47.49 -10.10 -19.60
N GLN A 721 47.83 -10.32 -20.86
CA GLN A 721 46.96 -10.90 -21.88
C GLN A 721 47.64 -12.15 -22.45
N SER A 722 46.98 -13.29 -22.30
CA SER A 722 47.49 -14.62 -22.79
C SER A 722 46.36 -15.40 -23.43
N ALA A 723 46.66 -16.59 -23.94
CA ALA A 723 45.65 -17.50 -24.45
C ALA A 723 44.61 -17.95 -23.37
N GLU A 724 44.99 -17.81 -22.10
CA GLU A 724 44.11 -18.14 -20.95
C GLU A 724 43.22 -16.97 -20.51
N GLY A 725 43.27 -15.82 -21.22
CA GLY A 725 42.46 -14.64 -20.95
C GLY A 725 43.27 -13.41 -20.52
N VAL A 726 42.60 -12.41 -19.97
CA VAL A 726 43.17 -11.13 -19.53
C VAL A 726 43.14 -11.07 -18.01
N LYS A 727 44.25 -10.73 -17.40
CA LYS A 727 44.41 -10.51 -15.95
C LYS A 727 44.98 -9.12 -15.66
N SER A 728 44.63 -8.56 -14.52
CA SER A 728 45.15 -7.27 -14.11
C SER A 728 45.47 -7.24 -12.61
N ALA A 729 46.47 -6.44 -12.24
CA ALA A 729 46.87 -6.20 -10.85
C ALA A 729 47.28 -4.75 -10.63
N ARG A 730 47.18 -4.30 -9.40
CA ARG A 730 47.72 -3.00 -8.97
C ARG A 730 49.15 -3.19 -8.50
N ILE A 731 50.04 -2.38 -9.01
CA ILE A 731 51.41 -2.30 -8.52
C ILE A 731 51.73 -0.89 -8.04
N PHE A 732 52.59 -0.80 -7.06
CA PHE A 732 53.09 0.48 -6.56
C PHE A 732 54.57 0.62 -6.89
N ILE A 733 54.94 1.70 -7.60
CA ILE A 733 56.31 2.06 -7.86
C ILE A 733 56.71 3.06 -6.77
N GLN A 734 57.80 2.76 -6.07
CA GLN A 734 58.30 3.58 -4.96
C GLN A 734 59.85 3.67 -5.03
N HIS A 735 60.35 4.81 -5.45
CA HIS A 735 61.77 5.13 -5.47
C HIS A 735 62.25 5.73 -4.17
#